data_7d94fcee33816e1a188f45aff657593e
#
_entry.id   7d94fcee33816e1a188f45aff657593e
#
_cell.length_a   1.000
_cell.length_b   1.000
_cell.length_c   1.000
_cell.angle_alpha   90.00
_cell.angle_beta   90.00
_cell.angle_gamma   90.00
#
_symmetry.space_group_name_H-M   'P 1'
#
loop_
_entity.id
_entity.type
_entity.pdbx_description
1 polymer ?
#
loop_
_entity_poly.entity_id
_entity_poly.type
_entity_poly.pdbx_seq_one_letter_code
_entity_poly.pdbx_strand_id
1 'polypeptide(L)'
;MVVFKYIEPLFSKHKIKNSNEYGSARFSTFNEINKNFKKEEVRRINQVGFPIWFDKDYKKVWMDNETPHWVYLGSTGSGKSVTQVIPFCSFLSSAELKRSAFITDPKGEIFNTTSKMFQDRGYEVLTIDFRNPEKSNKLNILEPIIKEYEKHILYEKKSLEIQNKKKKVEYNNKSMSSLAETNRLISSLADMIMKDKVEAKDPFWNNSARQLLEGLIGFFLEEYKLGNINRNQITMTSIRKFQNSSMDEKNFEKFKSYLDTKKYGSKSKDSLTSVITASENTYKSITSVFGSKMSLFDDVNVANVTSSSDFDFDILGKKPTVLYVIVPDEDKTYFTLVTIIVGLLYRELVKLANIQENKKLTYQIDWLLDEFANCPPLVDIEAIVSVARSRGMRFHFFIQSFAQLNNVYGKDVAQIILDNCGLVYLKTNTQDTAEEISKRLGKQTIESNSISQSVSLTDYNGNKSTSLMARDLLTPDEIKQLHYKMIIFPIIGYPIFRDTILYTKFSCYKKGNINRKIDSLKDLSYTYFIVEDINHENKSKDYNKENLSKENQQFINEKLEQDKLLFEDIDNYIAEVYKDVVYETNYKEVNFQTYLNIESPKLLSNEDILNISSTFSEKYYIEFDNSSGLQIINIHFKMLGL
;
A
#
# COMPACT_ATOMS: atom_id res chain seq x y z
N MET A 1 -24.32 -31.45 -17.97
CA MET A 1 -23.94 -32.70 -18.63
C MET A 1 -22.70 -32.65 -19.54
N VAL A 2 -22.27 -31.47 -19.98
CA VAL A 2 -21.07 -31.32 -20.85
C VAL A 2 -19.76 -31.30 -20.09
N VAL A 3 -19.75 -30.84 -18.82
CA VAL A 3 -18.54 -30.76 -17.99
C VAL A 3 -17.98 -32.15 -17.62
N PHE A 4 -18.82 -33.16 -17.47
CA PHE A 4 -18.38 -34.52 -17.16
C PHE A 4 -17.60 -35.20 -18.31
N LYS A 5 -17.85 -34.82 -19.55
CA LYS A 5 -17.18 -35.45 -20.72
C LYS A 5 -15.70 -35.13 -20.85
N TYR A 6 -15.22 -34.02 -20.26
CA TYR A 6 -13.81 -33.61 -20.30
C TYR A 6 -13.01 -33.98 -19.04
N ILE A 7 -13.71 -34.39 -17.97
CA ILE A 7 -13.07 -34.80 -16.71
C ILE A 7 -12.81 -36.32 -16.69
N GLU A 8 -13.66 -37.10 -17.37
CA GLU A 8 -13.56 -38.58 -17.42
C GLU A 8 -12.20 -39.17 -17.84
N PRO A 9 -11.41 -38.58 -18.77
CA PRO A 9 -10.12 -39.17 -19.13
C PRO A 9 -9.03 -39.01 -18.07
N LEU A 10 -9.15 -38.05 -17.15
CA LEU A 10 -8.16 -37.80 -16.09
C LEU A 10 -8.40 -38.62 -14.82
N PHE A 11 -9.62 -39.09 -14.62
CA PHE A 11 -10.01 -39.88 -13.47
C PHE A 11 -10.08 -41.34 -13.87
N SER A 12 -9.27 -42.14 -13.20
CA SER A 12 -9.11 -43.57 -13.40
C SER A 12 -10.46 -44.33 -13.55
N LYS A 13 -10.42 -45.52 -14.15
CA LYS A 13 -11.51 -46.46 -14.43
C LYS A 13 -12.34 -46.92 -13.21
N HIS A 14 -12.26 -46.24 -12.04
CA HIS A 14 -13.03 -46.60 -10.86
C HIS A 14 -14.44 -46.01 -10.92
N LYS A 15 -15.46 -46.80 -10.70
CA LYS A 15 -16.83 -46.31 -10.57
C LYS A 15 -16.97 -45.57 -9.23
N ILE A 16 -17.28 -44.27 -9.29
CA ILE A 16 -17.65 -43.50 -8.13
C ILE A 16 -19.05 -43.89 -7.70
N LYS A 17 -19.23 -44.33 -6.46
CA LYS A 17 -20.56 -44.66 -5.90
C LYS A 17 -21.04 -43.46 -5.05
N ASN A 18 -22.35 -43.23 -5.01
CA ASN A 18 -23.01 -42.24 -4.13
C ASN A 18 -23.03 -42.67 -2.65
N SER A 19 -22.06 -43.47 -2.21
CA SER A 19 -21.86 -43.84 -0.81
C SER A 19 -20.81 -42.94 -0.17
N ASN A 20 -21.12 -42.41 0.99
CA ASN A 20 -20.23 -41.51 1.76
C ASN A 20 -19.50 -42.27 2.88
N GLU A 21 -19.48 -43.58 2.90
CA GLU A 21 -18.96 -44.39 4.01
C GLU A 21 -17.47 -44.16 4.28
N TYR A 22 -16.66 -43.95 3.24
CA TYR A 22 -15.21 -43.82 3.34
C TYR A 22 -14.72 -42.42 2.96
N GLY A 23 -15.65 -41.51 2.55
CA GLY A 23 -15.34 -40.14 2.23
C GLY A 23 -16.36 -39.52 1.27
N SER A 24 -16.62 -38.23 1.44
CA SER A 24 -17.62 -37.43 0.71
C SER A 24 -17.03 -36.30 -0.12
N ALA A 25 -15.70 -36.28 -0.27
CA ALA A 25 -15.03 -35.23 -1.03
C ALA A 25 -15.42 -35.25 -2.50
N ARG A 26 -15.71 -34.07 -3.03
CA ARG A 26 -16.06 -33.85 -4.44
C ARG A 26 -15.80 -32.42 -4.87
N PHE A 27 -15.81 -32.19 -6.15
CA PHE A 27 -15.82 -30.84 -6.70
C PHE A 27 -17.24 -30.25 -6.74
N SER A 28 -17.32 -28.91 -6.74
CA SER A 28 -18.57 -28.19 -6.94
C SER A 28 -19.21 -28.53 -8.28
N THR A 29 -20.51 -28.73 -8.28
CA THR A 29 -21.33 -28.82 -9.50
C THR A 29 -21.58 -27.41 -10.05
N PHE A 30 -21.91 -27.32 -11.35
CA PHE A 30 -22.24 -26.00 -11.94
C PHE A 30 -23.48 -25.37 -11.30
N ASN A 31 -24.46 -26.16 -10.86
CA ASN A 31 -25.64 -25.64 -10.16
C ASN A 31 -25.26 -24.97 -8.84
N GLU A 32 -24.33 -25.54 -8.08
CA GLU A 32 -23.81 -24.95 -6.86
C GLU A 32 -23.02 -23.68 -7.14
N ILE A 33 -22.19 -23.67 -8.19
CA ILE A 33 -21.46 -22.47 -8.63
C ILE A 33 -22.46 -21.36 -8.98
N ASN A 34 -23.48 -21.67 -9.75
CA ASN A 34 -24.50 -20.70 -10.17
C ASN A 34 -25.36 -20.19 -9.01
N LYS A 35 -25.52 -20.99 -7.95
CA LYS A 35 -26.25 -20.60 -6.74
C LYS A 35 -25.41 -19.71 -5.79
N ASN A 36 -24.13 -20.06 -5.63
CA ASN A 36 -23.28 -19.47 -4.59
C ASN A 36 -22.53 -18.20 -5.06
N PHE A 37 -22.35 -18.03 -6.38
CA PHE A 37 -21.52 -16.94 -6.92
C PHE A 37 -22.31 -16.03 -7.85
N LYS A 38 -22.00 -14.75 -7.79
CA LYS A 38 -22.71 -13.74 -8.58
C LYS A 38 -22.28 -13.81 -10.05
N LYS A 39 -23.26 -13.94 -10.94
CA LYS A 39 -23.04 -13.93 -12.37
C LYS A 39 -22.98 -12.52 -12.91
N GLU A 40 -21.93 -12.19 -13.66
CA GLU A 40 -21.68 -10.91 -14.31
C GLU A 40 -21.40 -11.10 -15.82
N GLU A 41 -21.59 -10.06 -16.61
CA GLU A 41 -21.16 -10.03 -18.01
C GLU A 41 -19.74 -9.47 -18.11
N VAL A 42 -18.83 -10.17 -18.79
CA VAL A 42 -17.40 -9.76 -18.89
C VAL A 42 -17.22 -8.36 -19.49
N ARG A 43 -18.17 -7.92 -20.36
CA ARG A 43 -18.15 -6.58 -20.94
C ARG A 43 -18.74 -5.50 -20.03
N ARG A 44 -19.51 -5.90 -19.01
CA ARG A 44 -20.23 -4.99 -18.13
C ARG A 44 -20.28 -5.55 -16.71
N ILE A 45 -19.12 -5.62 -16.09
CA ILE A 45 -18.98 -6.06 -14.69
C ILE A 45 -19.45 -4.91 -13.79
N ASN A 46 -20.47 -5.18 -12.98
CA ASN A 46 -20.89 -4.17 -12.00
C ASN A 46 -19.89 -4.09 -10.84
N GLN A 47 -19.60 -5.23 -10.19
CA GLN A 47 -18.67 -5.30 -9.06
C GLN A 47 -17.67 -6.44 -9.27
N VAL A 48 -16.38 -6.12 -9.20
CA VAL A 48 -15.34 -7.13 -9.33
C VAL A 48 -15.22 -7.96 -8.06
N GLY A 49 -15.23 -9.30 -8.26
CA GLY A 49 -14.88 -10.33 -7.30
C GLY A 49 -13.75 -11.20 -7.83
N PHE A 50 -13.45 -12.30 -7.13
CA PHE A 50 -12.56 -13.30 -7.69
C PHE A 50 -13.31 -14.13 -8.77
N PRO A 51 -12.77 -14.29 -10.00
CA PRO A 51 -13.44 -15.01 -11.07
C PRO A 51 -13.40 -16.52 -10.84
N ILE A 52 -14.52 -17.09 -10.45
CA ILE A 52 -14.67 -18.51 -10.12
C ILE A 52 -14.86 -19.37 -11.37
N TRP A 53 -15.76 -18.96 -12.25
CA TRP A 53 -16.18 -19.75 -13.42
C TRP A 53 -16.49 -18.85 -14.62
N PHE A 54 -16.42 -19.43 -15.83
CA PHE A 54 -16.74 -18.76 -17.08
C PHE A 54 -17.66 -19.63 -17.95
N ASP A 55 -18.47 -18.97 -18.78
CA ASP A 55 -19.15 -19.66 -19.85
C ASP A 55 -18.18 -20.08 -21.00
N LYS A 56 -18.66 -20.84 -21.96
CA LYS A 56 -17.83 -21.37 -23.05
C LYS A 56 -17.19 -20.30 -23.92
N ASP A 57 -17.89 -19.17 -24.08
CA ASP A 57 -17.47 -18.05 -24.94
C ASP A 57 -16.75 -16.94 -24.16
N TYR A 58 -16.51 -17.12 -22.87
CA TYR A 58 -15.94 -16.12 -21.95
C TYR A 58 -16.69 -14.78 -21.94
N LYS A 59 -18.01 -14.82 -22.19
CA LYS A 59 -18.89 -13.65 -22.14
C LYS A 59 -19.47 -13.41 -20.75
N LYS A 60 -19.62 -14.47 -19.97
CA LYS A 60 -20.16 -14.46 -18.61
C LYS A 60 -19.15 -15.01 -17.64
N VAL A 61 -19.10 -14.42 -16.45
CA VAL A 61 -18.23 -14.81 -15.36
C VAL A 61 -19.02 -14.91 -14.07
N TRP A 62 -18.72 -15.91 -13.25
CA TRP A 62 -19.24 -16.04 -11.89
C TRP A 62 -18.16 -15.53 -10.93
N MET A 63 -18.50 -14.56 -10.10
CA MET A 63 -17.59 -13.83 -9.22
C MET A 63 -17.85 -14.19 -7.76
N ASP A 64 -16.78 -14.49 -7.03
CA ASP A 64 -16.80 -14.58 -5.58
C ASP A 64 -16.48 -13.20 -4.97
N ASN A 65 -17.48 -12.60 -4.32
CA ASN A 65 -17.35 -11.32 -3.63
C ASN A 65 -17.26 -11.49 -2.10
N GLU A 66 -17.44 -12.70 -1.59
CA GLU A 66 -17.53 -13.00 -0.16
C GLU A 66 -16.18 -13.38 0.44
N THR A 67 -15.35 -14.08 -0.31
CA THR A 67 -14.01 -14.44 0.14
C THR A 67 -13.16 -13.19 0.32
N PRO A 68 -12.66 -12.92 1.54
CA PRO A 68 -12.01 -11.65 1.85
C PRO A 68 -10.63 -11.50 1.20
N HIS A 69 -9.85 -12.56 1.18
CA HIS A 69 -8.46 -12.58 0.69
C HIS A 69 -8.20 -13.86 -0.09
N TRP A 70 -7.14 -13.85 -0.92
CA TRP A 70 -6.79 -14.98 -1.76
C TRP A 70 -5.30 -15.28 -1.71
N VAL A 71 -4.94 -16.55 -1.59
CA VAL A 71 -3.59 -17.07 -1.79
C VAL A 71 -3.53 -17.79 -3.12
N TYR A 72 -2.58 -17.42 -3.96
CA TYR A 72 -2.32 -18.07 -5.26
C TYR A 72 -1.03 -18.87 -5.16
N LEU A 73 -1.16 -20.15 -5.22
CA LEU A 73 -0.07 -21.12 -5.08
C LEU A 73 0.34 -21.66 -6.44
N GLY A 74 1.56 -21.38 -6.84
CA GLY A 74 2.09 -21.89 -8.09
C GLY A 74 3.59 -21.65 -8.24
N SER A 75 4.32 -22.66 -8.67
CA SER A 75 5.75 -22.57 -8.96
C SER A 75 6.05 -21.54 -10.06
N THR A 76 7.32 -21.18 -10.21
CA THR A 76 7.76 -20.33 -11.32
C THR A 76 7.37 -20.97 -12.66
N GLY A 77 6.85 -20.15 -13.59
CA GLY A 77 6.34 -20.65 -14.87
C GLY A 77 4.97 -21.32 -14.83
N SER A 78 4.26 -21.34 -13.69
CA SER A 78 2.89 -21.87 -13.58
C SER A 78 1.83 -21.00 -14.26
N GLY A 79 2.21 -19.82 -14.78
CA GLY A 79 1.30 -18.90 -15.45
C GLY A 79 0.53 -17.96 -14.52
N LYS A 80 0.95 -17.76 -13.26
CA LYS A 80 0.29 -16.86 -12.29
C LYS A 80 -0.07 -15.50 -12.90
N SER A 81 0.92 -14.79 -13.47
CA SER A 81 0.70 -13.45 -14.02
C SER A 81 -0.28 -13.45 -15.19
N VAL A 82 -0.12 -14.37 -16.16
CA VAL A 82 -0.90 -14.38 -17.40
C VAL A 82 -2.30 -14.99 -17.26
N THR A 83 -2.56 -15.80 -16.20
CA THR A 83 -3.86 -16.46 -15.99
C THR A 83 -4.61 -15.95 -14.76
N GLN A 84 -3.94 -15.19 -13.85
CA GLN A 84 -4.56 -14.67 -12.64
C GLN A 84 -4.43 -13.13 -12.54
N VAL A 85 -3.22 -12.57 -12.50
CA VAL A 85 -3.00 -11.14 -12.24
C VAL A 85 -3.56 -10.27 -13.37
N ILE A 86 -3.13 -10.50 -14.62
CA ILE A 86 -3.56 -9.69 -15.77
C ILE A 86 -5.06 -9.82 -16.05
N PRO A 87 -5.67 -11.05 -16.01
CA PRO A 87 -7.12 -11.18 -16.08
C PRO A 87 -7.84 -10.40 -14.98
N PHE A 88 -7.38 -10.50 -13.73
CA PHE A 88 -7.98 -9.77 -12.62
C PHE A 88 -7.92 -8.26 -12.84
N CYS A 89 -6.76 -7.72 -13.25
CA CYS A 89 -6.62 -6.31 -13.64
C CYS A 89 -7.59 -5.91 -14.76
N SER A 90 -7.83 -6.82 -15.73
CA SER A 90 -8.77 -6.56 -16.82
C SER A 90 -10.22 -6.42 -16.32
N PHE A 91 -10.63 -7.29 -15.41
CA PHE A 91 -11.95 -7.22 -14.77
C PHE A 91 -12.06 -6.01 -13.86
N LEU A 92 -11.04 -5.76 -13.01
CA LEU A 92 -11.00 -4.64 -12.08
C LEU A 92 -11.15 -3.31 -12.80
N SER A 93 -10.37 -3.09 -13.86
CA SER A 93 -10.41 -1.86 -14.63
C SER A 93 -11.74 -1.65 -15.35
N SER A 94 -12.46 -2.74 -15.74
CA SER A 94 -13.73 -2.67 -16.47
C SER A 94 -14.97 -2.59 -15.57
N ALA A 95 -14.82 -2.74 -14.26
CA ALA A 95 -15.94 -2.70 -13.33
C ALA A 95 -16.56 -1.29 -13.23
N GLU A 96 -17.92 -1.23 -13.15
CA GLU A 96 -18.66 0.01 -12.96
C GLU A 96 -18.38 0.59 -11.56
N LEU A 97 -18.45 -0.26 -10.52
CA LEU A 97 -18.04 0.11 -9.16
C LEU A 97 -16.51 -0.01 -9.06
N LYS A 98 -15.85 1.11 -9.31
CA LYS A 98 -14.40 1.18 -9.33
C LYS A 98 -13.78 0.88 -7.97
N ARG A 99 -12.71 0.12 -7.99
CA ARG A 99 -11.84 -0.17 -6.86
C ARG A 99 -10.42 0.22 -7.23
N SER A 100 -9.65 0.73 -6.31
CA SER A 100 -8.22 0.98 -6.52
C SER A 100 -7.41 -0.31 -6.44
N ALA A 101 -6.18 -0.28 -6.93
CA ALA A 101 -5.26 -1.40 -6.82
C ALA A 101 -3.86 -0.97 -6.40
N PHE A 102 -3.22 -1.80 -5.58
CA PHE A 102 -1.79 -1.78 -5.34
C PHE A 102 -1.20 -3.06 -5.93
N ILE A 103 -0.17 -2.94 -6.76
CA ILE A 103 0.37 -4.08 -7.52
C ILE A 103 1.89 -4.11 -7.38
N THR A 104 2.44 -5.17 -6.78
CA THR A 104 3.88 -5.44 -6.89
C THR A 104 4.16 -6.09 -8.24
N ASP A 105 5.15 -5.57 -8.96
CA ASP A 105 5.50 -6.02 -10.31
C ASP A 105 7.02 -6.14 -10.47
N PRO A 106 7.64 -7.24 -9.99
CA PRO A 106 9.09 -7.38 -9.98
C PRO A 106 9.75 -7.26 -11.35
N LYS A 107 9.03 -7.57 -12.42
CA LYS A 107 9.53 -7.55 -13.80
C LYS A 107 9.06 -6.38 -14.64
N GLY A 108 8.11 -5.59 -14.16
CA GLY A 108 7.45 -4.53 -14.94
C GLY A 108 6.50 -5.07 -16.03
N GLU A 109 6.26 -6.38 -16.08
CA GLU A 109 5.42 -7.01 -17.10
C GLU A 109 3.93 -6.67 -16.91
N ILE A 110 3.47 -6.60 -15.67
CA ILE A 110 2.07 -6.29 -15.34
C ILE A 110 1.79 -4.84 -15.72
N PHE A 111 2.67 -3.91 -15.36
CA PHE A 111 2.58 -2.50 -15.77
C PHE A 111 2.52 -2.35 -17.28
N ASN A 112 3.48 -2.96 -18.00
CA ASN A 112 3.57 -2.87 -19.46
C ASN A 112 2.32 -3.44 -20.17
N THR A 113 1.61 -4.36 -19.51
CA THR A 113 0.46 -5.04 -20.10
C THR A 113 -0.87 -4.39 -19.73
N THR A 114 -0.96 -3.72 -18.56
CA THR A 114 -2.26 -3.31 -17.99
C THR A 114 -2.40 -1.82 -17.74
N SER A 115 -1.31 -1.03 -17.68
CA SER A 115 -1.36 0.38 -17.29
C SER A 115 -2.23 1.24 -18.20
N LYS A 116 -2.11 1.07 -19.52
CA LYS A 116 -2.92 1.80 -20.51
C LYS A 116 -4.42 1.50 -20.36
N MET A 117 -4.75 0.26 -20.06
CA MET A 117 -6.13 -0.19 -19.85
C MET A 117 -6.78 0.51 -18.64
N PHE A 118 -6.03 0.71 -17.55
CA PHE A 118 -6.50 1.48 -16.39
C PHE A 118 -6.66 2.96 -16.73
N GLN A 119 -5.67 3.56 -17.39
CA GLN A 119 -5.72 4.97 -17.81
C GLN A 119 -6.91 5.25 -18.72
N ASP A 120 -7.14 4.42 -19.73
CA ASP A 120 -8.26 4.57 -20.68
C ASP A 120 -9.64 4.47 -20.01
N ARG A 121 -9.70 3.87 -18.81
CA ARG A 121 -10.92 3.73 -18.01
C ARG A 121 -11.02 4.72 -16.85
N GLY A 122 -10.19 5.77 -16.89
CA GLY A 122 -10.25 6.89 -15.95
C GLY A 122 -9.71 6.57 -14.56
N TYR A 123 -8.70 5.69 -14.47
CA TYR A 123 -7.89 5.53 -13.27
C TYR A 123 -6.70 6.45 -13.31
N GLU A 124 -6.30 6.97 -12.18
CA GLU A 124 -4.95 7.48 -12.00
C GLU A 124 -3.96 6.33 -11.96
N VAL A 125 -2.89 6.42 -12.74
CA VAL A 125 -1.87 5.38 -12.81
C VAL A 125 -0.57 5.94 -12.27
N LEU A 126 -0.15 5.40 -11.13
CA LEU A 126 1.07 5.78 -10.42
C LEU A 126 2.07 4.62 -10.45
N THR A 127 3.36 4.96 -10.45
CA THR A 127 4.44 3.98 -10.45
C THR A 127 5.54 4.38 -9.49
N ILE A 128 5.93 3.48 -8.61
CA ILE A 128 7.20 3.52 -7.87
C ILE A 128 8.12 2.53 -8.53
N ASP A 129 9.13 3.02 -9.23
CA ASP A 129 10.01 2.18 -10.07
C ASP A 129 11.47 2.35 -9.65
N PHE A 130 11.97 1.39 -8.88
CA PHE A 130 13.36 1.37 -8.42
C PHE A 130 14.32 0.85 -9.51
N ARG A 131 13.80 0.26 -10.58
CA ARG A 131 14.60 -0.18 -11.74
C ARG A 131 14.89 0.97 -12.71
N ASN A 132 13.93 1.89 -12.87
CA ASN A 132 14.03 3.07 -13.73
C ASN A 132 13.56 4.32 -12.93
N PRO A 133 14.39 4.82 -12.00
CA PRO A 133 14.01 5.89 -11.09
C PRO A 133 13.69 7.21 -11.81
N GLU A 134 14.23 7.42 -13.02
CA GLU A 134 13.94 8.57 -13.88
C GLU A 134 12.51 8.56 -14.46
N LYS A 135 11.80 7.42 -14.37
CA LYS A 135 10.40 7.24 -14.81
C LYS A 135 9.46 6.99 -13.64
N SER A 136 9.95 7.12 -12.42
CA SER A 136 9.21 6.83 -11.19
C SER A 136 8.52 8.08 -10.68
N ASN A 137 7.29 7.92 -10.17
CA ASN A 137 6.80 8.85 -9.18
C ASN A 137 7.66 8.75 -7.92
N LYS A 138 7.68 9.81 -7.15
CA LYS A 138 8.45 9.89 -5.91
C LYS A 138 7.55 9.67 -4.71
N LEU A 139 8.10 9.02 -3.68
CA LEU A 139 7.37 8.74 -2.45
C LEU A 139 8.31 8.72 -1.25
N ASN A 140 8.35 9.83 -0.52
CA ASN A 140 9.10 9.93 0.73
C ASN A 140 8.40 9.12 1.83
N ILE A 141 9.06 8.09 2.33
CA ILE A 141 8.49 7.22 3.38
C ILE A 141 8.32 7.92 4.73
N LEU A 142 8.94 9.08 4.93
CA LEU A 142 8.72 9.94 6.11
C LEU A 142 7.52 10.88 5.95
N GLU A 143 6.90 10.97 4.78
CA GLU A 143 5.82 11.92 4.49
C GLU A 143 4.65 11.87 5.49
N PRO A 144 4.12 10.69 5.90
CA PRO A 144 3.06 10.62 6.90
C PRO A 144 3.48 11.20 8.26
N ILE A 145 4.76 11.00 8.63
CA ILE A 145 5.34 11.50 9.88
C ILE A 145 5.49 13.03 9.82
N ILE A 146 6.03 13.53 8.70
CA ILE A 146 6.22 14.97 8.47
C ILE A 146 4.87 15.69 8.54
N LYS A 147 3.86 15.21 7.81
CA LYS A 147 2.52 15.81 7.80
C LYS A 147 1.87 15.84 9.19
N GLU A 148 2.03 14.77 9.95
CA GLU A 148 1.47 14.74 11.30
C GLU A 148 2.21 15.69 12.25
N TYR A 149 3.53 15.83 12.10
CA TYR A 149 4.32 16.79 12.84
C TYR A 149 4.01 18.24 12.44
N GLU A 150 3.78 18.52 11.16
CA GLU A 150 3.31 19.82 10.68
C GLU A 150 1.96 20.22 11.30
N LYS A 151 1.05 19.28 11.50
CA LYS A 151 -0.19 19.54 12.26
C LYS A 151 0.09 19.90 13.71
N HIS A 152 1.05 19.21 14.37
CA HIS A 152 1.49 19.57 15.72
C HIS A 152 1.97 21.02 15.76
N ILE A 153 2.87 21.42 14.86
CA ILE A 153 3.40 22.79 14.77
C ILE A 153 2.26 23.79 14.55
N LEU A 154 1.34 23.50 13.62
CA LEU A 154 0.20 24.36 13.32
C LEU A 154 -0.71 24.56 14.53
N TYR A 155 -1.06 23.49 15.23
CA TYR A 155 -1.94 23.57 16.39
C TYR A 155 -1.26 24.26 17.58
N GLU A 156 0.04 24.03 17.78
CA GLU A 156 0.83 24.74 18.78
C GLU A 156 0.83 26.25 18.51
N LYS A 157 1.09 26.68 17.26
CA LYS A 157 1.05 28.08 16.85
C LYS A 157 -0.34 28.69 17.09
N LYS A 158 -1.40 28.03 16.64
CA LYS A 158 -2.78 28.47 16.88
C LYS A 158 -3.11 28.59 18.37
N SER A 159 -2.58 27.71 19.22
CA SER A 159 -2.81 27.78 20.66
C SER A 159 -2.14 29.00 21.32
N LEU A 160 -1.01 29.45 20.76
CA LEU A 160 -0.29 30.65 21.25
C LEU A 160 -1.00 31.94 20.82
N GLU A 161 -1.58 31.99 19.64
CA GLU A 161 -2.24 33.16 19.05
C GLU A 161 -3.65 33.43 19.63
N ILE A 162 -4.34 32.37 20.11
CA ILE A 162 -5.73 32.48 20.57
C ILE A 162 -5.83 32.97 22.02
N GLN A 163 -6.60 34.04 22.25
CA GLN A 163 -6.90 34.60 23.57
C GLN A 163 -7.98 33.78 24.32
N ASN A 164 -8.91 33.14 23.62
CA ASN A 164 -9.98 32.36 24.25
C ASN A 164 -9.43 31.11 24.94
N LYS A 165 -9.52 31.06 26.26
CA LYS A 165 -8.97 29.99 27.10
C LYS A 165 -9.49 28.58 26.70
N LYS A 166 -10.78 28.45 26.34
CA LYS A 166 -11.38 27.16 25.94
C LYS A 166 -10.81 26.66 24.62
N LYS A 167 -10.74 27.53 23.62
CA LYS A 167 -10.14 27.22 22.31
C LYS A 167 -8.63 26.95 22.43
N LYS A 168 -7.94 27.68 23.28
CA LYS A 168 -6.50 27.46 23.57
C LYS A 168 -6.26 26.05 24.10
N VAL A 169 -7.05 25.58 25.07
CA VAL A 169 -6.97 24.22 25.60
C VAL A 169 -7.27 23.19 24.50
N GLU A 170 -8.27 23.43 23.67
CA GLU A 170 -8.60 22.55 22.54
C GLU A 170 -7.43 22.41 21.57
N TYR A 171 -6.80 23.51 21.14
CA TYR A 171 -5.65 23.45 20.22
C TYR A 171 -4.42 22.84 20.88
N ASN A 172 -4.18 23.07 22.16
CA ASN A 172 -3.12 22.37 22.89
C ASN A 172 -3.34 20.85 22.89
N ASN A 173 -4.58 20.40 23.14
CA ASN A 173 -4.91 18.98 23.10
C ASN A 173 -4.72 18.39 21.69
N LYS A 174 -5.13 19.11 20.65
CA LYS A 174 -4.89 18.70 19.24
C LYS A 174 -3.40 18.63 18.94
N SER A 175 -2.62 19.60 19.38
CA SER A 175 -1.16 19.62 19.21
C SER A 175 -0.50 18.41 19.89
N MET A 176 -0.85 18.14 21.15
CA MET A 176 -0.31 16.99 21.88
C MET A 176 -0.75 15.64 21.26
N SER A 177 -1.98 15.56 20.78
CA SER A 177 -2.47 14.37 20.08
C SER A 177 -1.69 14.11 18.77
N SER A 178 -1.44 15.16 17.97
CA SER A 178 -0.63 15.05 16.74
C SER A 178 0.83 14.70 17.06
N LEU A 179 1.42 15.23 18.14
CA LEU A 179 2.76 14.84 18.57
C LEU A 179 2.84 13.38 18.99
N ALA A 180 1.85 12.91 19.77
CA ALA A 180 1.76 11.51 20.19
C ALA A 180 1.63 10.57 18.97
N GLU A 181 0.79 10.94 18.00
CA GLU A 181 0.64 10.19 16.75
C GLU A 181 1.94 10.21 15.91
N THR A 182 2.62 11.37 15.84
CA THR A 182 3.95 11.48 15.20
C THR A 182 4.93 10.47 15.81
N ASN A 183 5.04 10.45 17.14
CA ASN A 183 5.92 9.52 17.85
C ASN A 183 5.55 8.07 17.60
N ARG A 184 4.26 7.73 17.53
CA ARG A 184 3.77 6.39 17.19
C ARG A 184 4.15 5.98 15.76
N LEU A 185 4.03 6.91 14.80
CA LEU A 185 4.44 6.68 13.41
C LEU A 185 5.95 6.48 13.28
N ILE A 186 6.75 7.27 14.00
CA ILE A 186 8.21 7.11 14.06
C ILE A 186 8.58 5.73 14.57
N SER A 187 8.05 5.32 15.72
CA SER A 187 8.34 4.00 16.31
C SER A 187 7.93 2.87 15.38
N SER A 188 6.79 3.01 14.74
CA SER A 188 6.29 2.03 13.79
C SER A 188 7.16 1.89 12.53
N LEU A 189 7.63 3.01 11.95
CA LEU A 189 8.54 2.97 10.81
C LEU A 189 9.89 2.38 11.20
N ALA A 190 10.40 2.76 12.38
CA ALA A 190 11.64 2.20 12.91
C ALA A 190 11.55 0.68 13.14
N ASP A 191 10.41 0.18 13.62
CA ASP A 191 10.16 -1.27 13.71
C ASP A 191 10.19 -1.95 12.34
N MET A 192 9.54 -1.38 11.32
CA MET A 192 9.52 -1.94 9.96
C MET A 192 10.92 -2.07 9.36
N ILE A 193 11.82 -1.12 9.65
CA ILE A 193 13.18 -1.07 9.09
C ILE A 193 14.14 -1.93 9.90
N MET A 194 14.05 -1.92 11.24
CA MET A 194 15.03 -2.52 12.12
C MET A 194 14.72 -3.98 12.50
N LYS A 195 13.47 -4.45 12.30
CA LYS A 195 13.08 -5.83 12.63
C LYS A 195 13.79 -6.84 11.73
N ASP A 196 14.27 -7.92 12.31
CA ASP A 196 14.84 -9.05 11.56
C ASP A 196 13.74 -9.97 11.04
N LYS A 197 14.06 -10.73 9.98
CA LYS A 197 13.18 -11.79 9.44
C LYS A 197 12.95 -12.94 10.44
N VAL A 198 13.94 -13.20 11.26
CA VAL A 198 13.91 -14.21 12.32
C VAL A 198 14.26 -13.49 13.62
N GLU A 199 13.56 -13.77 14.71
CA GLU A 199 13.87 -13.18 16.00
C GLU A 199 15.33 -13.42 16.35
N ALA A 200 16.05 -12.33 16.56
CA ALA A 200 17.46 -12.39 16.97
C ALA A 200 17.55 -13.06 18.35
N LYS A 201 18.58 -13.89 18.55
CA LYS A 201 18.86 -14.49 19.86
C LYS A 201 19.07 -13.42 20.96
N ASP A 202 19.57 -12.25 20.57
CA ASP A 202 19.74 -11.08 21.43
C ASP A 202 19.06 -9.87 20.77
N PRO A 203 17.87 -9.45 21.26
CA PRO A 203 17.12 -8.33 20.70
C PRO A 203 17.72 -6.96 21.05
N PHE A 204 18.72 -6.90 21.96
CA PHE A 204 19.33 -5.64 22.43
C PHE A 204 19.83 -4.78 21.28
N TRP A 205 20.56 -5.37 20.34
CA TRP A 205 21.20 -4.66 19.24
C TRP A 205 20.19 -4.03 18.29
N ASN A 206 19.15 -4.77 17.90
CA ASN A 206 18.09 -4.28 17.05
C ASN A 206 17.24 -3.21 17.74
N ASN A 207 16.93 -3.37 19.03
CA ASN A 207 16.20 -2.39 19.82
C ASN A 207 17.00 -1.09 19.97
N SER A 208 18.31 -1.18 20.18
CA SER A 208 19.19 0.01 20.28
C SER A 208 19.34 0.71 18.93
N ALA A 209 19.45 -0.03 17.81
CA ALA A 209 19.45 0.54 16.47
C ALA A 209 18.10 1.18 16.12
N ARG A 210 16.98 0.60 16.59
CA ARG A 210 15.64 1.18 16.49
C ARG A 210 15.54 2.51 17.23
N GLN A 211 16.02 2.56 18.48
CA GLN A 211 16.05 3.80 19.27
C GLN A 211 16.89 4.87 18.59
N LEU A 212 18.04 4.50 17.99
CA LEU A 212 18.87 5.41 17.21
C LEU A 212 18.09 6.01 16.04
N LEU A 213 17.37 5.19 15.27
CA LEU A 213 16.55 5.68 14.15
C LEU A 213 15.41 6.59 14.62
N GLU A 214 14.69 6.19 15.66
CA GLU A 214 13.62 7.00 16.26
C GLU A 214 14.13 8.39 16.68
N GLY A 215 15.28 8.41 17.34
CA GLY A 215 15.90 9.65 17.81
C GLY A 215 16.37 10.53 16.66
N LEU A 216 16.96 9.97 15.60
CA LEU A 216 17.39 10.72 14.43
C LEU A 216 16.21 11.30 13.64
N ILE A 217 15.12 10.54 13.44
CA ILE A 217 13.91 11.08 12.81
C ILE A 217 13.36 12.24 13.67
N GLY A 218 13.26 12.05 14.99
CA GLY A 218 12.83 13.09 15.91
C GLY A 218 13.71 14.34 15.83
N PHE A 219 15.04 14.15 15.76
CA PHE A 219 16.01 15.22 15.62
C PHE A 219 15.77 16.05 14.33
N PHE A 220 15.60 15.41 13.19
CA PHE A 220 15.31 16.10 11.93
C PHE A 220 14.00 16.90 11.99
N LEU A 221 12.96 16.35 12.60
CA LEU A 221 11.69 17.07 12.77
C LEU A 221 11.85 18.29 13.70
N GLU A 222 12.60 18.16 14.78
CA GLU A 222 12.89 19.26 15.70
C GLU A 222 13.73 20.34 15.03
N GLU A 223 14.74 19.98 14.22
CA GLU A 223 15.55 20.94 13.45
C GLU A 223 14.69 21.65 12.38
N TYR A 224 13.75 20.94 11.75
CA TYR A 224 12.78 21.55 10.85
C TYR A 224 11.88 22.58 11.56
N LYS A 225 11.37 22.25 12.73
CA LYS A 225 10.58 23.20 13.55
C LYS A 225 11.37 24.45 13.95
N LEU A 226 12.68 24.30 14.18
CA LEU A 226 13.59 25.41 14.49
C LEU A 226 13.99 26.22 13.25
N GLY A 227 13.68 25.74 12.03
CA GLY A 227 14.07 26.38 10.78
C GLY A 227 15.54 26.16 10.38
N ASN A 228 16.22 25.20 11.01
CA ASN A 228 17.61 24.86 10.71
C ASN A 228 17.73 23.99 9.46
N ILE A 229 16.68 23.27 9.10
CA ILE A 229 16.61 22.47 7.86
C ILE A 229 15.29 22.71 7.12
N ASN A 230 15.30 22.46 5.83
CA ASN A 230 14.12 22.53 4.98
C ASN A 230 13.38 21.18 4.93
N ARG A 231 12.11 21.22 4.57
CA ARG A 231 11.26 20.04 4.44
C ARG A 231 11.83 18.95 3.51
N ASN A 232 12.46 19.35 2.40
CA ASN A 232 13.07 18.45 1.43
C ASN A 232 14.33 17.73 1.95
N GLN A 233 14.90 18.18 3.06
CA GLN A 233 16.03 17.53 3.74
C GLN A 233 15.59 16.42 4.68
N ILE A 234 14.28 16.30 4.97
CA ILE A 234 13.73 15.24 5.83
C ILE A 234 13.49 13.98 5.01
N THR A 235 14.55 13.22 4.76
CA THR A 235 14.52 11.95 4.03
C THR A 235 15.37 10.89 4.76
N MET A 236 15.08 9.61 4.50
CA MET A 236 15.88 8.53 5.09
C MET A 236 17.33 8.57 4.64
N THR A 237 17.58 8.96 3.40
CA THR A 237 18.93 9.14 2.86
C THR A 237 19.66 10.27 3.60
N SER A 238 19.00 11.40 3.86
CA SER A 238 19.59 12.50 4.64
C SER A 238 19.94 12.05 6.07
N ILE A 239 19.04 11.30 6.74
CA ILE A 239 19.29 10.73 8.06
C ILE A 239 20.50 9.79 8.03
N ARG A 240 20.60 8.93 7.00
CA ARG A 240 21.74 8.05 6.83
C ARG A 240 23.06 8.80 6.62
N LYS A 241 23.05 9.82 5.77
CA LYS A 241 24.23 10.66 5.52
C LYS A 241 24.63 11.44 6.76
N PHE A 242 23.66 12.01 7.49
CA PHE A 242 23.89 12.67 8.77
C PHE A 242 24.55 11.74 9.79
N GLN A 243 24.06 10.51 9.94
CA GLN A 243 24.67 9.53 10.84
C GLN A 243 26.13 9.28 10.48
N ASN A 244 26.43 9.09 9.18
CA ASN A 244 27.78 8.83 8.72
C ASN A 244 28.75 10.02 8.91
N SER A 245 28.27 11.27 8.77
CA SER A 245 29.11 12.46 8.80
C SER A 245 29.15 13.17 10.16
N SER A 246 28.09 13.08 10.93
CA SER A 246 27.92 13.86 12.17
C SER A 246 28.08 13.02 13.43
N MET A 247 27.97 11.69 13.30
CA MET A 247 28.14 10.75 14.40
C MET A 247 29.42 9.91 14.24
N ASP A 248 30.36 10.36 13.39
CA ASP A 248 31.69 9.81 13.25
C ASP A 248 32.61 10.24 14.42
N GLU A 249 33.78 9.66 14.55
CA GLU A 249 34.72 9.93 15.63
C GLU A 249 35.13 11.43 15.75
N LYS A 250 35.12 12.16 14.63
CA LYS A 250 35.54 13.58 14.59
C LYS A 250 34.43 14.54 15.06
N ASN A 251 33.19 14.23 14.71
CA ASN A 251 32.04 15.13 14.92
C ASN A 251 31.16 14.70 16.09
N PHE A 252 31.40 13.52 16.66
CA PHE A 252 30.58 12.91 17.71
C PHE A 252 30.43 13.82 18.95
N GLU A 253 31.52 14.37 19.47
CA GLU A 253 31.47 15.25 20.64
C GLU A 253 30.75 16.58 20.36
N LYS A 254 30.83 17.07 19.11
CA LYS A 254 30.07 18.27 18.70
C LYS A 254 28.57 17.96 18.67
N PHE A 255 28.19 16.83 18.09
CA PHE A 255 26.79 16.40 18.05
C PHE A 255 26.24 16.14 19.44
N LYS A 256 26.99 15.48 20.31
CA LYS A 256 26.62 15.26 21.71
C LYS A 256 26.38 16.54 22.46
N SER A 257 27.33 17.50 22.37
CA SER A 257 27.19 18.81 22.98
C SER A 257 25.96 19.56 22.46
N TYR A 258 25.68 19.50 21.17
CA TYR A 258 24.48 20.10 20.60
C TYR A 258 23.20 19.42 21.12
N LEU A 259 23.18 18.09 21.19
CA LEU A 259 22.04 17.36 21.73
C LEU A 259 21.76 17.69 23.19
N ASP A 260 22.81 18.01 23.98
CA ASP A 260 22.68 18.43 25.37
C ASP A 260 21.93 19.75 25.52
N THR A 261 21.95 20.62 24.51
CA THR A 261 21.15 21.86 24.49
C THR A 261 19.65 21.62 24.31
N LYS A 262 19.24 20.44 23.82
CA LYS A 262 17.83 20.11 23.63
C LYS A 262 17.10 19.92 24.96
N LYS A 263 15.79 20.22 24.95
CA LYS A 263 14.96 20.05 26.15
C LYS A 263 14.77 18.57 26.47
N TYR A 264 14.76 18.22 27.76
CA TYR A 264 14.32 16.91 28.23
C TYR A 264 12.86 16.68 27.82
N GLY A 265 12.52 15.44 27.47
CA GLY A 265 11.20 15.07 26.96
C GLY A 265 11.03 15.30 25.46
N SER A 266 12.08 15.82 24.76
CA SER A 266 12.06 15.80 23.30
C SER A 266 12.38 14.38 22.78
N LYS A 267 11.76 14.01 21.65
CA LYS A 267 11.93 12.65 21.09
C LYS A 267 13.39 12.37 20.74
N SER A 268 14.10 13.39 20.22
CA SER A 268 15.51 13.27 19.88
C SER A 268 16.36 12.99 21.12
N LYS A 269 16.24 13.82 22.17
CA LYS A 269 17.07 13.68 23.37
C LYS A 269 16.79 12.36 24.09
N ASP A 270 15.52 12.02 24.30
CA ASP A 270 15.12 10.81 25.03
C ASP A 270 15.59 9.54 24.33
N SER A 271 15.46 9.47 23.00
CA SER A 271 15.85 8.26 22.25
C SER A 271 17.35 8.16 21.99
N LEU A 272 18.05 9.29 21.75
CA LEU A 272 19.48 9.28 21.44
C LEU A 272 20.37 9.16 22.67
N THR A 273 19.96 9.70 23.82
CA THR A 273 20.80 9.73 25.03
C THR A 273 21.32 8.33 25.41
N SER A 274 20.44 7.33 25.43
CA SER A 274 20.82 5.96 25.78
C SER A 274 21.84 5.35 24.83
N VAL A 275 21.82 5.73 23.56
CA VAL A 275 22.74 5.23 22.53
C VAL A 275 24.09 5.95 22.62
N ILE A 276 24.08 7.30 22.71
CA ILE A 276 25.30 8.11 22.69
C ILE A 276 26.08 8.08 24.01
N THR A 277 25.45 7.71 25.13
CA THR A 277 26.11 7.53 26.43
C THR A 277 26.60 6.09 26.64
N ALA A 278 26.35 5.18 25.71
CA ALA A 278 26.87 3.82 25.77
C ALA A 278 28.41 3.80 25.71
N SER A 279 29.02 2.73 26.18
CA SER A 279 30.47 2.54 26.01
C SER A 279 30.86 2.56 24.54
N GLU A 280 32.08 2.97 24.22
CA GLU A 280 32.56 3.10 22.84
C GLU A 280 32.34 1.81 22.01
N ASN A 281 32.64 0.64 22.58
CA ASN A 281 32.45 -0.65 21.91
C ASN A 281 30.95 -0.94 21.67
N THR A 282 30.09 -0.64 22.62
CA THR A 282 28.63 -0.78 22.50
C THR A 282 28.09 0.16 21.43
N TYR A 283 28.50 1.42 21.45
CA TYR A 283 28.13 2.41 20.45
C TYR A 283 28.53 1.98 19.03
N LYS A 284 29.79 1.55 18.83
CA LYS A 284 30.29 1.03 17.54
C LYS A 284 29.47 -0.18 17.06
N SER A 285 29.07 -1.07 17.96
CA SER A 285 28.25 -2.22 17.62
C SER A 285 26.82 -1.81 17.22
N ILE A 286 26.19 -0.88 17.95
CA ILE A 286 24.86 -0.35 17.62
C ILE A 286 24.88 0.35 16.26
N THR A 287 25.88 1.21 16.01
CA THR A 287 26.00 1.94 14.73
C THR A 287 26.30 1.02 13.57
N SER A 288 27.02 -0.10 13.79
CA SER A 288 27.24 -1.15 12.79
C SER A 288 25.94 -1.84 12.39
N VAL A 289 25.11 -2.24 13.36
CA VAL A 289 23.79 -2.84 13.11
C VAL A 289 22.90 -1.84 12.38
N PHE A 290 22.83 -0.61 12.88
CA PHE A 290 22.10 0.48 12.24
C PHE A 290 22.53 0.69 10.79
N GLY A 291 23.86 0.79 10.57
CA GLY A 291 24.44 0.98 9.24
C GLY A 291 24.08 -0.13 8.27
N SER A 292 24.11 -1.38 8.71
CA SER A 292 23.70 -2.54 7.90
C SER A 292 22.22 -2.45 7.47
N LYS A 293 21.31 -2.07 8.38
CA LYS A 293 19.89 -1.91 8.07
C LYS A 293 19.60 -0.71 7.19
N MET A 294 20.35 0.37 7.37
CA MET A 294 20.17 1.63 6.64
C MET A 294 20.91 1.67 5.30
N SER A 295 21.74 0.66 4.98
CA SER A 295 22.53 0.62 3.73
C SER A 295 21.67 0.69 2.46
N LEU A 296 20.41 0.27 2.54
CA LEU A 296 19.43 0.42 1.47
C LEU A 296 19.26 1.87 1.00
N PHE A 297 19.39 2.83 1.93
CA PHE A 297 19.26 4.27 1.64
C PHE A 297 20.57 4.93 1.17
N ASP A 298 21.65 4.15 1.04
CA ASP A 298 22.88 4.57 0.35
C ASP A 298 22.77 4.44 -1.18
N ASP A 299 21.78 3.65 -1.67
CA ASP A 299 21.51 3.47 -3.10
C ASP A 299 20.93 4.75 -3.72
N VAL A 300 21.52 5.17 -4.87
CA VAL A 300 21.13 6.41 -5.57
C VAL A 300 19.71 6.35 -6.13
N ASN A 301 19.26 5.18 -6.60
CA ASN A 301 17.92 4.98 -7.11
C ASN A 301 16.88 5.13 -5.99
N VAL A 302 17.16 4.50 -4.84
CA VAL A 302 16.32 4.63 -3.64
C VAL A 302 16.28 6.08 -3.16
N ALA A 303 17.44 6.74 -3.09
CA ALA A 303 17.53 8.15 -2.70
C ALA A 303 16.67 9.04 -3.60
N ASN A 304 16.74 8.86 -4.92
CA ASN A 304 15.95 9.65 -5.87
C ASN A 304 14.44 9.37 -5.76
N VAL A 305 14.02 8.10 -5.70
CA VAL A 305 12.61 7.72 -5.60
C VAL A 305 11.99 8.17 -4.27
N THR A 306 12.78 8.20 -3.18
CA THR A 306 12.29 8.57 -1.85
C THR A 306 12.60 10.01 -1.43
N SER A 307 13.06 10.86 -2.36
CA SER A 307 13.47 12.25 -2.09
C SER A 307 12.31 13.20 -1.79
N SER A 308 11.13 12.95 -2.32
CA SER A 308 9.92 13.77 -2.17
C SER A 308 8.68 12.89 -2.33
N SER A 309 7.47 13.47 -2.30
CA SER A 309 6.23 12.73 -2.57
C SER A 309 5.42 13.45 -3.64
N ASP A 310 5.09 12.74 -4.72
CA ASP A 310 4.22 13.24 -5.80
C ASP A 310 2.74 12.99 -5.50
N PHE A 311 2.45 12.14 -4.52
CA PHE A 311 1.08 11.80 -4.12
C PHE A 311 1.00 11.43 -2.64
N ASP A 312 -0.21 11.49 -2.10
CA ASP A 312 -0.48 11.15 -0.71
C ASP A 312 -0.64 9.64 -0.50
N PHE A 313 -0.23 9.14 0.68
CA PHE A 313 -0.35 7.71 1.03
C PHE A 313 -1.80 7.20 1.08
N ASP A 314 -2.78 8.06 1.20
CA ASP A 314 -4.21 7.69 1.22
C ASP A 314 -4.92 7.85 -0.13
N ILE A 315 -4.18 8.19 -1.21
CA ILE A 315 -4.71 8.45 -2.55
C ILE A 315 -5.60 7.31 -3.08
N LEU A 316 -5.18 6.04 -2.84
CA LEU A 316 -5.93 4.88 -3.30
C LEU A 316 -7.34 4.79 -2.71
N GLY A 317 -7.58 5.39 -1.54
CA GLY A 317 -8.90 5.42 -0.90
C GLY A 317 -9.76 6.61 -1.32
N LYS A 318 -9.15 7.66 -1.89
CA LYS A 318 -9.81 8.93 -2.25
C LYS A 318 -10.32 8.97 -3.70
N LYS A 319 -9.60 8.33 -4.62
CA LYS A 319 -9.97 8.27 -6.04
C LYS A 319 -9.55 6.93 -6.68
N PRO A 320 -10.18 6.53 -7.79
CA PRO A 320 -9.77 5.30 -8.49
C PRO A 320 -8.33 5.41 -8.94
N THR A 321 -7.43 4.68 -8.29
CA THR A 321 -5.99 4.75 -8.53
C THR A 321 -5.42 3.34 -8.63
N VAL A 322 -4.47 3.13 -9.53
CA VAL A 322 -3.61 1.95 -9.54
C VAL A 322 -2.17 2.36 -9.30
N LEU A 323 -1.57 1.79 -8.26
CA LEU A 323 -0.17 2.00 -7.92
C LEU A 323 0.62 0.74 -8.22
N TYR A 324 1.55 0.83 -9.15
CA TYR A 324 2.52 -0.23 -9.45
C TYR A 324 3.81 0.03 -8.68
N VAL A 325 4.33 -1.00 -8.01
CA VAL A 325 5.65 -0.96 -7.36
C VAL A 325 6.56 -1.95 -8.08
N ILE A 326 7.49 -1.40 -8.86
CA ILE A 326 8.42 -2.14 -9.71
C ILE A 326 9.77 -2.21 -8.99
N VAL A 327 10.19 -3.42 -8.64
CA VAL A 327 11.45 -3.67 -7.94
C VAL A 327 12.28 -4.69 -8.72
N PRO A 328 13.62 -4.56 -8.75
CA PRO A 328 14.46 -5.61 -9.31
C PRO A 328 14.27 -6.94 -8.57
N ASP A 329 13.91 -8.02 -9.29
CA ASP A 329 13.73 -9.36 -8.72
C ASP A 329 15.05 -10.06 -8.40
N GLU A 330 16.12 -9.62 -9.04
CA GLU A 330 17.50 -10.06 -8.82
C GLU A 330 18.10 -9.55 -7.50
N ASP A 331 17.57 -8.43 -6.93
CA ASP A 331 18.07 -7.86 -5.69
C ASP A 331 16.98 -7.82 -4.61
N LYS A 332 17.11 -8.72 -3.63
CA LYS A 332 16.16 -8.85 -2.52
C LYS A 332 16.12 -7.63 -1.59
N THR A 333 17.11 -6.77 -1.65
CA THR A 333 17.20 -5.58 -0.79
C THR A 333 16.02 -4.64 -1.01
N TYR A 334 15.59 -4.47 -2.26
CA TYR A 334 14.45 -3.61 -2.60
C TYR A 334 13.10 -4.11 -2.08
N PHE A 335 12.95 -5.42 -1.82
CA PHE A 335 11.70 -5.95 -1.24
C PHE A 335 11.42 -5.42 0.17
N THR A 336 12.44 -4.94 0.88
CA THR A 336 12.27 -4.24 2.16
C THR A 336 11.48 -2.94 1.97
N LEU A 337 11.75 -2.19 0.91
CA LEU A 337 10.98 -0.98 0.57
C LEU A 337 9.51 -1.30 0.24
N VAL A 338 9.27 -2.39 -0.49
CA VAL A 338 7.90 -2.85 -0.77
C VAL A 338 7.14 -3.08 0.54
N THR A 339 7.75 -3.79 1.49
CA THR A 339 7.14 -4.06 2.80
C THR A 339 6.83 -2.77 3.57
N ILE A 340 7.77 -1.81 3.58
CA ILE A 340 7.60 -0.51 4.23
C ILE A 340 6.45 0.27 3.56
N ILE A 341 6.44 0.35 2.22
CA ILE A 341 5.41 1.08 1.46
C ILE A 341 4.02 0.46 1.71
N VAL A 342 3.89 -0.86 1.66
CA VAL A 342 2.64 -1.58 1.97
C VAL A 342 2.17 -1.25 3.39
N GLY A 343 3.06 -1.33 4.37
CA GLY A 343 2.73 -1.05 5.78
C GLY A 343 2.28 0.39 6.01
N LEU A 344 2.95 1.37 5.40
CA LEU A 344 2.61 2.78 5.52
C LEU A 344 1.28 3.10 4.81
N LEU A 345 1.11 2.66 3.56
CA LEU A 345 -0.15 2.83 2.82
C LEU A 345 -1.32 2.19 3.57
N TYR A 346 -1.16 0.96 4.04
CA TYR A 346 -2.21 0.28 4.80
C TYR A 346 -2.66 1.10 6.02
N ARG A 347 -1.72 1.63 6.79
CA ARG A 347 -2.02 2.45 7.98
C ARG A 347 -2.75 3.74 7.65
N GLU A 348 -2.30 4.48 6.64
CA GLU A 348 -2.96 5.71 6.23
C GLU A 348 -4.36 5.44 5.66
N LEU A 349 -4.54 4.34 4.93
CA LEU A 349 -5.85 3.91 4.45
C LEU A 349 -6.78 3.45 5.57
N VAL A 350 -6.26 2.81 6.62
CA VAL A 350 -7.06 2.50 7.83
C VAL A 350 -7.48 3.78 8.55
N LYS A 351 -6.60 4.77 8.67
CA LYS A 351 -6.95 6.09 9.21
C LYS A 351 -8.06 6.73 8.38
N LEU A 352 -7.90 6.75 7.06
CA LEU A 352 -8.93 7.28 6.14
C LEU A 352 -10.27 6.55 6.30
N ALA A 353 -10.27 5.22 6.37
CA ALA A 353 -11.49 4.44 6.59
C ALA A 353 -12.16 4.77 7.92
N ASN A 354 -11.38 4.98 8.99
CA ASN A 354 -11.93 5.23 10.33
C ASN A 354 -12.68 6.57 10.45
N ILE A 355 -12.36 7.55 9.62
CA ILE A 355 -13.07 8.84 9.58
C ILE A 355 -14.34 8.80 8.72
N GLN A 356 -14.53 7.77 7.88
CA GLN A 356 -15.75 7.57 7.12
C GLN A 356 -16.90 7.08 8.02
N GLU A 357 -18.13 7.48 7.71
CA GLU A 357 -19.31 7.13 8.50
C GLU A 357 -19.49 5.61 8.70
N ASN A 358 -19.29 4.84 7.63
CA ASN A 358 -19.39 3.37 7.65
C ASN A 358 -18.07 2.68 8.00
N LYS A 359 -17.02 3.42 8.37
CA LYS A 359 -15.65 2.94 8.64
C LYS A 359 -15.05 2.10 7.50
N LYS A 360 -15.43 2.40 6.26
CA LYS A 360 -14.98 1.71 5.06
C LYS A 360 -14.50 2.73 4.01
N LEU A 361 -13.48 2.38 3.26
CA LEU A 361 -12.97 3.24 2.20
C LEU A 361 -14.02 3.49 1.12
N THR A 362 -14.08 4.73 0.62
CA THR A 362 -14.92 5.12 -0.52
C THR A 362 -14.56 4.30 -1.75
N TYR A 363 -13.27 4.30 -2.09
CA TYR A 363 -12.72 3.39 -3.11
C TYR A 363 -12.03 2.24 -2.40
N GLN A 364 -12.64 1.05 -2.50
CA GLN A 364 -12.09 -0.17 -1.96
C GLN A 364 -10.83 -0.57 -2.73
N ILE A 365 -9.95 -1.34 -2.10
CA ILE A 365 -8.61 -1.59 -2.65
C ILE A 365 -8.35 -3.08 -2.76
N ASP A 366 -7.78 -3.49 -3.90
CA ASP A 366 -7.21 -4.82 -4.12
C ASP A 366 -5.69 -4.74 -4.11
N TRP A 367 -5.06 -5.48 -3.19
CA TRP A 367 -3.61 -5.58 -3.04
C TRP A 367 -3.11 -6.83 -3.74
N LEU A 368 -2.51 -6.68 -4.92
CA LEU A 368 -1.94 -7.79 -5.68
C LEU A 368 -0.44 -7.86 -5.38
N LEU A 369 -0.08 -8.74 -4.44
CA LEU A 369 1.29 -8.87 -3.95
C LEU A 369 1.97 -10.05 -4.66
N ASP A 370 2.54 -9.78 -5.85
CA ASP A 370 3.30 -10.79 -6.58
C ASP A 370 4.63 -11.05 -5.85
N GLU A 371 5.07 -12.29 -5.85
CA GLU A 371 6.25 -12.77 -5.13
C GLU A 371 6.24 -12.43 -3.62
N PHE A 372 5.06 -12.45 -2.99
CA PHE A 372 4.84 -12.03 -1.60
C PHE A 372 5.82 -12.65 -0.59
N ALA A 373 6.14 -13.92 -0.75
CA ALA A 373 7.06 -14.61 0.14
C ALA A 373 8.55 -14.30 -0.11
N ASN A 374 8.88 -13.46 -1.09
CA ASN A 374 10.22 -12.88 -1.24
C ASN A 374 10.39 -11.61 -0.39
N CYS A 375 9.29 -10.95 -0.02
CA CYS A 375 9.31 -9.78 0.84
C CYS A 375 9.68 -10.15 2.29
N PRO A 376 10.33 -9.25 3.05
CA PRO A 376 10.36 -9.34 4.50
C PRO A 376 8.95 -9.42 5.08
N PRO A 377 8.77 -10.00 6.29
CA PRO A 377 7.46 -10.12 6.88
C PRO A 377 6.81 -8.74 7.09
N LEU A 378 5.55 -8.60 6.67
CA LEU A 378 4.73 -7.46 7.04
C LEU A 378 4.48 -7.48 8.54
N VAL A 379 4.70 -6.35 9.19
CA VAL A 379 4.41 -6.19 10.62
C VAL A 379 2.91 -6.31 10.83
N ASP A 380 2.50 -7.07 11.83
CA ASP A 380 1.10 -7.28 12.23
C ASP A 380 0.22 -7.89 11.11
N ILE A 381 0.77 -8.77 10.25
CA ILE A 381 0.04 -9.38 9.12
C ILE A 381 -1.23 -10.10 9.58
N GLU A 382 -1.23 -10.73 10.77
CA GLU A 382 -2.38 -11.41 11.34
C GLU A 382 -3.55 -10.43 11.60
N ALA A 383 -3.23 -9.25 12.11
CA ALA A 383 -4.22 -8.19 12.29
C ALA A 383 -4.67 -7.62 10.94
N ILE A 384 -3.75 -7.47 9.97
CA ILE A 384 -4.05 -6.99 8.62
C ILE A 384 -5.10 -7.89 7.97
N VAL A 385 -4.85 -9.21 7.87
CA VAL A 385 -5.78 -10.13 7.18
C VAL A 385 -7.11 -10.28 7.92
N SER A 386 -7.14 -10.08 9.23
CA SER A 386 -8.37 -10.16 10.01
C SER A 386 -9.25 -8.90 9.88
N VAL A 387 -8.65 -7.72 9.77
CA VAL A 387 -9.35 -6.42 9.84
C VAL A 387 -9.60 -5.79 8.47
N ALA A 388 -8.73 -6.02 7.49
CA ALA A 388 -8.72 -5.34 6.20
C ALA A 388 -10.05 -5.43 5.44
N ARG A 389 -10.73 -6.59 5.47
CA ARG A 389 -12.06 -6.79 4.84
C ARG A 389 -13.06 -5.72 5.30
N SER A 390 -13.14 -5.48 6.60
CA SER A 390 -14.10 -4.53 7.18
C SER A 390 -13.85 -3.09 6.71
N ARG A 391 -12.62 -2.76 6.33
CA ARG A 391 -12.21 -1.45 5.80
C ARG A 391 -12.31 -1.35 4.28
N GLY A 392 -12.70 -2.43 3.58
CA GLY A 392 -12.82 -2.46 2.13
C GLY A 392 -11.52 -2.79 1.40
N MET A 393 -10.59 -3.46 2.06
CA MET A 393 -9.32 -3.90 1.48
C MET A 393 -9.32 -5.42 1.31
N ARG A 394 -8.83 -5.90 0.16
CA ARG A 394 -8.71 -7.31 -0.17
C ARG A 394 -7.29 -7.60 -0.63
N PHE A 395 -6.68 -8.65 -0.10
CA PHE A 395 -5.32 -9.06 -0.42
C PHE A 395 -5.31 -10.29 -1.33
N HIS A 396 -4.40 -10.27 -2.30
CA HIS A 396 -4.09 -11.35 -3.22
C HIS A 396 -2.61 -11.67 -3.08
N PHE A 397 -2.29 -12.74 -2.35
CA PHE A 397 -0.93 -13.18 -2.06
C PHE A 397 -0.48 -14.23 -3.07
N PHE A 398 0.52 -13.90 -3.88
CA PHE A 398 1.11 -14.86 -4.84
C PHE A 398 2.36 -15.48 -4.25
N ILE A 399 2.33 -16.80 -4.05
CA ILE A 399 3.43 -17.57 -3.47
C ILE A 399 3.80 -18.76 -4.35
N GLN A 400 4.98 -19.32 -4.15
CA GLN A 400 5.46 -20.46 -4.93
C GLN A 400 5.23 -21.79 -4.21
N SER A 401 5.30 -21.81 -2.87
CA SER A 401 5.06 -22.97 -2.02
C SER A 401 4.64 -22.57 -0.60
N PHE A 402 4.00 -23.46 0.14
CA PHE A 402 3.70 -23.26 1.56
C PHE A 402 4.99 -23.17 2.39
N ALA A 403 6.03 -23.94 2.05
CA ALA A 403 7.31 -23.89 2.72
C ALA A 403 7.94 -22.50 2.67
N GLN A 404 7.82 -21.79 1.52
CA GLN A 404 8.32 -20.43 1.37
C GLN A 404 7.57 -19.45 2.30
N LEU A 405 6.24 -19.58 2.44
CA LEU A 405 5.45 -18.78 3.36
C LEU A 405 5.83 -19.06 4.82
N ASN A 406 5.97 -20.35 5.17
CA ASN A 406 6.39 -20.77 6.52
C ASN A 406 7.78 -20.25 6.90
N ASN A 407 8.71 -20.18 5.94
CA ASN A 407 10.06 -19.66 6.19
C ASN A 407 10.07 -18.15 6.50
N VAL A 408 9.12 -17.40 5.96
CA VAL A 408 9.03 -15.93 6.19
C VAL A 408 8.28 -15.61 7.46
N TYR A 409 7.16 -16.28 7.72
CA TYR A 409 6.23 -15.93 8.79
C TYR A 409 6.22 -16.90 9.99
N GLY A 410 6.88 -18.06 9.87
CA GLY A 410 6.68 -19.16 10.79
C GLY A 410 5.38 -19.93 10.49
N LYS A 411 5.25 -21.15 11.03
CA LYS A 411 4.12 -22.03 10.71
C LYS A 411 2.78 -21.47 11.20
N ASP A 412 2.76 -20.89 12.40
CA ASP A 412 1.51 -20.43 13.04
C ASP A 412 0.93 -19.21 12.31
N VAL A 413 1.76 -18.20 12.04
CA VAL A 413 1.32 -17.00 11.31
C VAL A 413 0.97 -17.32 9.85
N ALA A 414 1.73 -18.21 9.20
CA ALA A 414 1.42 -18.69 7.86
C ALA A 414 0.04 -19.39 7.81
N GLN A 415 -0.29 -20.18 8.85
CA GLN A 415 -1.61 -20.82 8.95
C GLN A 415 -2.72 -19.79 9.15
N ILE A 416 -2.52 -18.76 9.99
CA ILE A 416 -3.49 -17.65 10.17
C ILE A 416 -3.76 -16.95 8.83
N ILE A 417 -2.73 -16.68 8.02
CA ILE A 417 -2.91 -16.11 6.68
C ILE A 417 -3.77 -17.02 5.81
N LEU A 418 -3.45 -18.32 5.77
CA LEU A 418 -4.17 -19.29 4.95
C LEU A 418 -5.63 -19.48 5.37
N ASP A 419 -5.92 -19.43 6.67
CA ASP A 419 -7.28 -19.60 7.22
C ASP A 419 -8.20 -18.41 6.91
N ASN A 420 -7.61 -17.22 6.68
CA ASN A 420 -8.36 -16.02 6.28
C ASN A 420 -8.50 -15.86 4.75
N CYS A 421 -7.96 -16.79 3.97
CA CYS A 421 -7.90 -16.69 2.51
C CYS A 421 -8.61 -17.84 1.82
N GLY A 422 -9.21 -17.57 0.66
CA GLY A 422 -9.42 -18.59 -0.35
C GLY A 422 -8.08 -19.00 -0.97
N LEU A 423 -7.98 -20.22 -1.47
CA LEU A 423 -6.77 -20.75 -2.07
C LEU A 423 -6.98 -21.07 -3.54
N VAL A 424 -6.07 -20.62 -4.39
CA VAL A 424 -5.99 -20.94 -5.80
C VAL A 424 -4.72 -21.75 -6.05
N TYR A 425 -4.86 -23.00 -6.38
CA TYR A 425 -3.75 -23.86 -6.76
C TYR A 425 -3.61 -23.93 -8.27
N LEU A 426 -2.42 -23.67 -8.80
CA LEU A 426 -2.12 -23.72 -10.23
C LEU A 426 -1.22 -24.89 -10.60
N LYS A 427 0.00 -24.94 -10.05
CA LYS A 427 0.99 -25.98 -10.31
C LYS A 427 2.06 -26.00 -9.23
N THR A 428 2.50 -27.19 -8.85
CA THR A 428 3.71 -27.37 -8.03
C THR A 428 4.54 -28.52 -8.55
N ASN A 429 5.86 -28.50 -8.24
CA ASN A 429 6.76 -29.60 -8.49
C ASN A 429 7.20 -30.28 -7.18
N THR A 430 6.78 -29.72 -6.02
CA THR A 430 7.16 -30.20 -4.70
C THR A 430 6.15 -31.22 -4.17
N GLN A 431 6.67 -32.31 -3.58
CA GLN A 431 5.85 -33.38 -3.02
C GLN A 431 4.99 -32.87 -1.85
N ASP A 432 5.60 -32.17 -0.89
CA ASP A 432 4.93 -31.66 0.31
C ASP A 432 3.71 -30.78 -0.03
N THR A 433 3.88 -29.89 -1.03
CA THR A 433 2.77 -29.03 -1.46
C THR A 433 1.65 -29.84 -2.13
N ALA A 434 2.00 -30.84 -2.93
CA ALA A 434 1.00 -31.71 -3.57
C ALA A 434 0.25 -32.55 -2.53
N GLU A 435 0.93 -33.06 -1.49
CA GLU A 435 0.32 -33.79 -0.38
C GLU A 435 -0.63 -32.90 0.43
N GLU A 436 -0.24 -31.66 0.72
CA GLU A 436 -1.10 -30.71 1.43
C GLU A 436 -2.36 -30.38 0.64
N ILE A 437 -2.25 -30.17 -0.68
CA ILE A 437 -3.41 -29.93 -1.56
C ILE A 437 -4.31 -31.18 -1.63
N SER A 438 -3.74 -32.38 -1.75
CA SER A 438 -4.48 -33.65 -1.75
C SER A 438 -5.25 -33.82 -0.44
N LYS A 439 -4.62 -33.54 0.69
CA LYS A 439 -5.24 -33.58 2.03
C LYS A 439 -6.38 -32.59 2.16
N ARG A 440 -6.22 -31.36 1.64
CA ARG A 440 -7.27 -30.32 1.65
C ARG A 440 -8.47 -30.68 0.77
N LEU A 441 -8.25 -31.40 -0.34
CA LEU A 441 -9.31 -31.92 -1.18
C LEU A 441 -10.11 -33.01 -0.48
N GLY A 442 -9.46 -33.82 0.35
CA GLY A 442 -10.08 -34.90 1.09
C GLY A 442 -10.27 -36.20 0.28
N LYS A 443 -11.03 -37.13 0.87
CA LYS A 443 -11.22 -38.46 0.32
C LYS A 443 -12.64 -38.67 -0.19
N GLN A 444 -12.77 -39.50 -1.22
CA GLN A 444 -14.02 -39.97 -1.79
C GLN A 444 -14.13 -41.52 -1.67
N THR A 445 -15.34 -42.03 -1.70
CA THR A 445 -15.60 -43.46 -1.71
C THR A 445 -15.56 -43.99 -3.16
N ILE A 446 -14.77 -45.00 -3.40
CA ILE A 446 -14.69 -45.69 -4.71
C ILE A 446 -15.00 -47.19 -4.57
N GLU A 447 -15.44 -47.81 -5.67
CA GLU A 447 -15.50 -49.24 -5.77
C GLU A 447 -14.18 -49.82 -6.25
N SER A 448 -13.60 -50.73 -5.48
CA SER A 448 -12.48 -51.58 -5.89
C SER A 448 -12.97 -52.94 -6.27
N ASN A 449 -12.70 -53.37 -7.50
CA ASN A 449 -13.00 -54.69 -7.98
C ASN A 449 -11.74 -55.55 -7.95
N SER A 450 -11.72 -56.58 -7.16
CA SER A 450 -10.69 -57.62 -7.23
C SER A 450 -11.23 -58.82 -7.95
N ILE A 451 -10.49 -59.29 -8.95
CA ILE A 451 -10.82 -60.50 -9.71
C ILE A 451 -9.76 -61.51 -9.32
N SER A 452 -10.15 -62.56 -8.62
CA SER A 452 -9.30 -63.75 -8.42
C SER A 452 -9.70 -64.82 -9.42
N GLN A 453 -8.76 -65.20 -10.26
CA GLN A 453 -8.93 -66.31 -11.20
C GLN A 453 -8.17 -67.52 -10.69
N SER A 454 -8.86 -68.59 -10.38
CA SER A 454 -8.23 -69.90 -10.20
C SER A 454 -8.34 -70.67 -11.54
N VAL A 455 -7.18 -70.99 -12.11
CA VAL A 455 -7.12 -71.87 -13.33
C VAL A 455 -6.94 -73.24 -12.86
N SER A 456 -8.00 -74.05 -12.97
CA SER A 456 -7.96 -75.51 -12.89
C SER A 456 -8.11 -76.08 -14.29
N LEU A 457 -7.54 -77.21 -14.54
CA LEU A 457 -7.57 -77.90 -15.88
C LEU A 457 -8.98 -78.26 -16.40
N THR A 458 -10.03 -78.07 -15.55
CA THR A 458 -11.38 -78.43 -15.87
C THR A 458 -12.46 -77.39 -15.70
N ASP A 459 -12.21 -76.29 -14.95
CA ASP A 459 -13.17 -75.22 -14.67
C ASP A 459 -12.60 -73.86 -14.63
N TYR A 460 -13.25 -72.93 -15.29
CA TYR A 460 -12.91 -71.48 -15.30
C TYR A 460 -13.86 -70.77 -14.33
N ASN A 461 -13.46 -70.70 -13.08
CA ASN A 461 -14.21 -69.96 -12.06
C ASN A 461 -13.50 -68.64 -11.67
N GLY A 462 -14.08 -67.55 -12.10
CA GLY A 462 -13.65 -66.20 -11.70
C GLY A 462 -14.57 -65.65 -10.63
N ASN A 463 -14.03 -65.44 -9.40
CA ASN A 463 -14.76 -64.72 -8.36
C ASN A 463 -14.46 -63.24 -8.47
N LYS A 464 -15.51 -62.44 -8.71
CA LYS A 464 -15.43 -60.96 -8.68
C LYS A 464 -15.90 -60.48 -7.30
N SER A 465 -14.98 -59.92 -6.52
CA SER A 465 -15.30 -59.27 -5.26
C SER A 465 -15.28 -57.75 -5.46
N THR A 466 -16.33 -57.09 -5.02
CA THR A 466 -16.44 -55.60 -5.03
C THR A 466 -16.41 -55.09 -3.60
N SER A 467 -15.42 -54.29 -3.27
CA SER A 467 -15.30 -53.62 -1.97
C SER A 467 -15.32 -52.11 -2.11
N LEU A 468 -15.81 -51.40 -1.08
CA LEU A 468 -15.73 -49.98 -1.02
C LEU A 468 -14.45 -49.58 -0.30
N MET A 469 -13.77 -48.52 -0.78
CA MET A 469 -12.56 -48.01 -0.16
C MET A 469 -12.43 -46.50 -0.29
N ALA A 470 -11.67 -45.91 0.64
CA ALA A 470 -11.29 -44.49 0.56
C ALA A 470 -10.23 -44.30 -0.53
N ARG A 471 -10.39 -43.27 -1.34
CA ARG A 471 -9.36 -42.73 -2.24
C ARG A 471 -9.32 -41.22 -2.16
N ASP A 472 -8.13 -40.64 -2.18
CA ASP A 472 -8.01 -39.18 -2.28
C ASP A 472 -8.74 -38.69 -3.54
N LEU A 473 -9.44 -37.54 -3.43
CA LEU A 473 -10.15 -36.93 -4.55
C LEU A 473 -9.22 -36.70 -5.74
N LEU A 474 -8.02 -36.18 -5.46
CA LEU A 474 -6.84 -36.20 -6.33
C LEU A 474 -5.63 -36.65 -5.50
N THR A 475 -4.87 -37.59 -6.00
CA THR A 475 -3.62 -38.04 -5.39
C THR A 475 -2.51 -36.95 -5.56
N PRO A 476 -1.47 -36.93 -4.75
CA PRO A 476 -0.35 -36.00 -4.94
C PRO A 476 0.29 -36.10 -6.33
N ASP A 477 0.37 -37.30 -6.91
CA ASP A 477 0.92 -37.49 -8.25
C ASP A 477 0.03 -36.89 -9.34
N GLU A 478 -1.30 -37.07 -9.23
CA GLU A 478 -2.26 -36.43 -10.13
C GLU A 478 -2.19 -34.90 -10.04
N ILE A 479 -2.01 -34.35 -8.84
CA ILE A 479 -1.87 -32.90 -8.60
C ILE A 479 -0.60 -32.35 -9.27
N LYS A 480 0.54 -33.03 -9.16
CA LYS A 480 1.79 -32.63 -9.85
C LYS A 480 1.67 -32.65 -11.38
N GLN A 481 0.83 -33.52 -11.92
CA GLN A 481 0.62 -33.67 -13.36
C GLN A 481 -0.42 -32.70 -13.94
N LEU A 482 -1.06 -31.84 -13.14
CA LEU A 482 -2.03 -30.87 -13.63
C LEU A 482 -1.35 -29.87 -14.58
N HIS A 483 -1.81 -29.86 -15.85
CA HIS A 483 -1.40 -28.89 -16.86
C HIS A 483 -2.60 -28.07 -17.30
N TYR A 484 -2.43 -26.73 -17.34
CA TYR A 484 -3.48 -25.78 -17.72
C TYR A 484 -4.79 -25.93 -16.92
N LYS A 485 -4.71 -26.48 -15.72
CA LYS A 485 -5.81 -26.68 -14.79
C LYS A 485 -5.52 -25.96 -13.48
N MET A 486 -6.57 -25.60 -12.77
CA MET A 486 -6.49 -24.99 -11.47
C MET A 486 -7.54 -25.55 -10.52
N ILE A 487 -7.20 -25.53 -9.23
CA ILE A 487 -8.13 -25.88 -8.16
C ILE A 487 -8.35 -24.61 -7.33
N ILE A 488 -9.62 -24.28 -7.13
CA ILE A 488 -10.02 -23.12 -6.33
C ILE A 488 -10.72 -23.62 -5.08
N PHE A 489 -10.27 -23.17 -3.92
CA PHE A 489 -10.88 -23.41 -2.62
C PHE A 489 -11.49 -22.09 -2.13
N PRO A 490 -12.74 -21.79 -2.47
CA PRO A 490 -13.44 -20.65 -1.89
C PRO A 490 -13.74 -20.90 -0.42
N ILE A 491 -14.00 -19.87 0.35
CA ILE A 491 -14.44 -20.02 1.76
C ILE A 491 -15.83 -20.66 1.82
N ILE A 492 -16.64 -20.45 0.79
CA ILE A 492 -18.03 -20.98 0.71
C ILE A 492 -18.12 -22.03 -0.41
N GLY A 493 -18.54 -23.23 -0.07
CA GLY A 493 -18.81 -24.31 -1.02
C GLY A 493 -17.68 -25.33 -1.15
N TYR A 494 -17.86 -26.25 -2.12
CA TYR A 494 -16.86 -27.26 -2.42
C TYR A 494 -15.75 -26.72 -3.32
N PRO A 495 -14.56 -27.34 -3.34
CA PRO A 495 -13.50 -26.98 -4.28
C PRO A 495 -13.99 -26.98 -5.74
N ILE A 496 -13.45 -26.08 -6.53
CA ILE A 496 -13.80 -25.94 -7.95
C ILE A 496 -12.59 -26.31 -8.80
N PHE A 497 -12.82 -27.15 -9.78
CA PHE A 497 -11.79 -27.59 -10.71
C PHE A 497 -12.12 -27.09 -12.11
N ARG A 498 -11.21 -26.31 -12.71
CA ARG A 498 -11.39 -25.75 -14.05
C ARG A 498 -10.08 -25.53 -14.79
N ASP A 499 -10.19 -25.22 -16.08
CA ASP A 499 -9.04 -24.81 -16.88
C ASP A 499 -8.54 -23.41 -16.49
N THR A 500 -7.23 -23.20 -16.63
CA THR A 500 -6.63 -21.86 -16.60
C THR A 500 -6.93 -21.15 -17.93
N ILE A 501 -7.16 -19.84 -17.87
CA ILE A 501 -7.56 -19.05 -19.04
C ILE A 501 -6.57 -17.90 -19.19
N LEU A 502 -6.01 -17.77 -20.40
CA LEU A 502 -5.12 -16.66 -20.72
C LEU A 502 -5.91 -15.35 -20.83
N TYR A 503 -5.31 -14.26 -20.35
CA TYR A 503 -5.91 -12.92 -20.37
C TYR A 503 -6.38 -12.47 -21.77
N THR A 504 -5.74 -12.94 -22.84
CA THR A 504 -6.08 -12.60 -24.23
C THR A 504 -7.44 -13.12 -24.67
N LYS A 505 -8.05 -14.04 -23.94
CA LYS A 505 -9.39 -14.57 -24.22
C LYS A 505 -10.51 -13.65 -23.76
N PHE A 506 -10.23 -12.70 -22.87
CA PHE A 506 -11.26 -11.83 -22.31
C PHE A 506 -11.45 -10.56 -23.15
N SER A 507 -12.69 -10.29 -23.53
CA SER A 507 -13.05 -9.10 -24.34
C SER A 507 -12.85 -7.78 -23.63
N CYS A 508 -12.74 -7.77 -22.29
CA CYS A 508 -12.42 -6.60 -21.50
C CYS A 508 -10.94 -6.26 -21.48
N TYR A 509 -10.06 -7.17 -21.88
CA TYR A 509 -8.63 -6.91 -21.97
C TYR A 509 -8.30 -6.00 -23.16
N LYS A 510 -7.44 -5.00 -22.91
CA LYS A 510 -6.87 -4.15 -23.95
C LYS A 510 -5.36 -4.06 -23.70
N LYS A 511 -4.58 -4.43 -24.69
CA LYS A 511 -3.11 -4.36 -24.62
C LYS A 511 -2.63 -2.90 -24.68
N GLY A 512 -1.65 -2.57 -23.89
CA GLY A 512 -0.93 -1.30 -23.97
C GLY A 512 -0.29 -0.91 -22.65
N ASN A 513 0.70 -0.06 -22.74
CA ASN A 513 1.32 0.63 -21.61
C ASN A 513 1.23 2.14 -21.81
N ILE A 514 1.40 2.88 -20.73
CA ILE A 514 1.53 4.33 -20.77
C ILE A 514 3.01 4.72 -20.96
N ASN A 515 3.24 5.77 -21.75
CA ASN A 515 4.55 6.41 -21.79
C ASN A 515 4.68 7.27 -20.52
N ARG A 516 5.63 6.91 -19.67
CA ARG A 516 5.96 7.70 -18.47
C ARG A 516 6.87 8.87 -18.85
N LYS A 517 6.70 10.01 -18.19
CA LYS A 517 7.65 11.12 -18.30
C LYS A 517 9.02 10.65 -17.80
N ILE A 518 10.06 11.16 -18.40
CA ILE A 518 11.44 10.94 -17.98
C ILE A 518 11.89 12.22 -17.30
N ASP A 519 12.12 12.15 -16.00
CA ASP A 519 12.68 13.24 -15.22
C ASP A 519 14.19 13.01 -15.06
N SER A 520 14.98 14.09 -15.08
CA SER A 520 16.40 13.97 -14.75
C SER A 520 16.56 13.51 -13.30
N LEU A 521 17.47 12.56 -13.08
CA LEU A 521 17.89 12.24 -11.71
C LEU A 521 18.55 13.47 -11.10
N LYS A 522 18.13 13.83 -9.90
CA LYS A 522 18.66 15.00 -9.21
C LYS A 522 19.95 14.63 -8.47
N ASP A 523 20.92 15.55 -8.49
CA ASP A 523 21.97 15.53 -7.50
C ASP A 523 21.36 15.96 -6.16
N LEU A 524 21.33 15.05 -5.19
CA LEU A 524 20.75 15.26 -3.87
C LEU A 524 21.78 15.71 -2.84
N SER A 525 23.04 15.91 -3.21
CA SER A 525 24.12 16.25 -2.27
C SER A 525 23.82 17.53 -1.49
N TYR A 526 23.17 18.51 -2.10
CA TYR A 526 22.76 19.77 -1.46
C TYR A 526 21.57 19.62 -0.49
N THR A 527 20.87 18.47 -0.51
CA THR A 527 19.74 18.25 0.42
C THR A 527 20.17 17.62 1.74
N TYR A 528 21.43 17.23 1.85
CA TYR A 528 21.94 16.61 3.06
C TYR A 528 22.26 17.67 4.11
N PHE A 529 21.90 17.35 5.35
CA PHE A 529 22.19 18.15 6.51
C PHE A 529 23.32 17.50 7.31
N ILE A 530 24.30 18.30 7.75
CA ILE A 530 25.44 17.86 8.56
C ILE A 530 25.62 18.75 9.77
N VAL A 531 26.32 18.28 10.82
CA VAL A 531 26.53 19.06 12.07
C VAL A 531 27.34 20.34 11.84
N GLU A 532 28.21 20.35 10.85
CA GLU A 532 28.96 21.55 10.49
C GLU A 532 28.06 22.73 10.11
N ASP A 533 26.91 22.43 9.50
CA ASP A 533 25.88 23.44 9.16
C ASP A 533 25.29 24.11 10.41
N ILE A 534 25.26 23.41 11.57
CA ILE A 534 24.75 23.94 12.84
C ILE A 534 25.72 24.97 13.46
N ASN A 535 27.02 24.78 13.31
CA ASN A 535 28.05 25.59 13.96
C ASN A 535 28.46 26.85 13.16
N HIS A 536 28.18 26.90 11.86
CA HIS A 536 28.44 28.10 11.04
C HIS A 536 27.39 29.21 11.20
N GLU A 537 26.26 28.92 11.85
CA GLU A 537 25.15 29.88 12.00
C GLU A 537 25.42 31.09 12.89
N ASN A 538 26.47 31.12 13.68
CA ASN A 538 26.83 32.34 14.41
C ASN A 538 27.66 33.36 13.60
N LYS A 539 28.17 32.98 12.40
CA LYS A 539 28.90 33.88 11.50
C LYS A 539 28.30 34.03 10.09
N SER A 540 27.43 33.08 9.64
CA SER A 540 26.80 33.10 8.31
C SER A 540 25.31 33.41 8.34
N LYS A 541 24.73 33.67 9.53
CA LYS A 541 23.34 34.13 9.67
C LYS A 541 23.01 35.33 8.81
N ASP A 542 24.00 36.18 8.55
CA ASP A 542 23.79 37.38 7.71
C ASP A 542 23.91 37.09 6.19
N TYR A 543 24.77 36.16 5.77
CA TYR A 543 25.01 35.95 4.32
C TYR A 543 24.04 34.96 3.64
N ASN A 544 23.70 33.88 4.31
CA ASN A 544 22.76 32.90 3.76
C ASN A 544 21.29 33.24 4.03
N LYS A 545 20.98 33.93 5.15
CA LYS A 545 19.62 34.45 5.37
C LYS A 545 19.25 35.55 4.39
N GLU A 546 20.18 36.40 3.96
CA GLU A 546 19.89 37.42 2.96
C GLU A 546 19.69 36.82 1.57
N ASN A 547 20.42 35.78 1.16
CA ASN A 547 20.27 35.18 -0.14
C ASN A 547 19.11 34.17 -0.19
N LEU A 548 18.91 33.32 0.84
CA LEU A 548 17.71 32.48 0.95
C LEU A 548 16.46 33.32 1.21
N SER A 549 16.54 34.43 1.96
CA SER A 549 15.40 35.32 2.11
C SER A 549 15.09 36.08 0.84
N LYS A 550 16.06 36.43 0.02
CA LYS A 550 15.84 37.10 -1.27
C LYS A 550 15.29 36.12 -2.33
N GLU A 551 15.83 34.93 -2.45
CA GLU A 551 15.29 33.91 -3.37
C GLU A 551 13.91 33.42 -2.91
N ASN A 552 13.71 33.17 -1.63
CA ASN A 552 12.40 32.83 -1.09
C ASN A 552 11.43 34.03 -1.16
N GLN A 553 11.91 35.25 -0.94
CA GLN A 553 11.11 36.46 -1.08
C GLN A 553 10.75 36.73 -2.56
N GLN A 554 11.68 36.47 -3.47
CA GLN A 554 11.43 36.57 -4.91
C GLN A 554 10.45 35.47 -5.35
N PHE A 555 10.63 34.23 -4.92
CA PHE A 555 9.71 33.13 -5.19
C PHE A 555 8.32 33.36 -4.57
N ILE A 556 8.28 33.86 -3.33
CA ILE A 556 7.04 34.24 -2.66
C ILE A 556 6.36 35.40 -3.41
N ASN A 557 7.10 36.43 -3.82
CA ASN A 557 6.55 37.57 -4.54
C ASN A 557 6.06 37.16 -5.95
N GLU A 558 6.82 36.33 -6.66
CA GLU A 558 6.41 35.79 -7.97
C GLU A 558 5.14 34.93 -7.84
N LYS A 559 5.05 34.12 -6.77
CA LYS A 559 3.86 33.31 -6.48
C LYS A 559 2.68 34.16 -6.06
N LEU A 560 2.90 35.18 -5.23
CA LEU A 560 1.85 36.13 -4.81
C LEU A 560 1.29 36.93 -6.01
N GLU A 561 2.12 37.32 -6.92
CA GLU A 561 1.70 37.97 -8.19
C GLU A 561 0.90 37.03 -9.09
N GLN A 562 1.32 35.78 -9.20
CA GLN A 562 0.56 34.77 -9.94
C GLN A 562 -0.79 34.43 -9.25
N ASP A 563 -0.79 34.34 -7.95
CA ASP A 563 -2.01 34.07 -7.16
C ASP A 563 -2.99 35.27 -7.25
N LYS A 564 -2.50 36.51 -7.23
CA LYS A 564 -3.31 37.71 -7.41
C LYS A 564 -3.99 37.74 -8.79
N LEU A 565 -3.23 37.45 -9.85
CA LEU A 565 -3.78 37.38 -11.22
C LEU A 565 -4.88 36.32 -11.35
N LEU A 566 -4.74 35.20 -10.64
CA LEU A 566 -5.74 34.12 -10.64
C LEU A 566 -6.98 34.48 -9.81
N PHE A 567 -6.84 35.31 -8.76
CA PHE A 567 -7.97 35.80 -7.98
C PHE A 567 -8.73 36.96 -8.66
N GLU A 568 -8.11 37.66 -9.60
CA GLU A 568 -8.78 38.68 -10.41
C GLU A 568 -10.00 38.14 -11.16
N ASP A 569 -9.96 36.86 -11.56
CA ASP A 569 -11.12 36.21 -12.20
C ASP A 569 -12.33 36.11 -11.26
N ILE A 570 -12.10 35.88 -9.97
CA ILE A 570 -13.18 35.81 -8.97
C ILE A 570 -13.70 37.21 -8.63
N ASP A 571 -12.77 38.14 -8.45
CA ASP A 571 -13.10 39.55 -8.15
C ASP A 571 -13.93 40.15 -9.28
N ASN A 572 -13.54 39.93 -10.54
CA ASN A 572 -14.29 40.35 -11.71
C ASN A 572 -15.67 39.70 -11.79
N TYR A 573 -15.78 38.39 -11.51
CA TYR A 573 -17.05 37.69 -11.48
C TYR A 573 -18.00 38.26 -10.42
N ILE A 574 -17.51 38.49 -9.20
CA ILE A 574 -18.31 39.08 -8.11
C ILE A 574 -18.74 40.49 -8.44
N ALA A 575 -17.83 41.31 -8.98
CA ALA A 575 -18.16 42.68 -9.41
C ALA A 575 -19.16 42.75 -10.56
N GLU A 576 -19.14 41.77 -11.46
CA GLU A 576 -20.04 41.71 -12.61
C GLU A 576 -21.43 41.17 -12.24
N VAL A 577 -21.50 40.15 -11.39
CA VAL A 577 -22.76 39.45 -11.05
C VAL A 577 -23.45 40.11 -9.86
N TYR A 578 -22.72 40.69 -8.90
CA TYR A 578 -23.26 41.25 -7.65
C TYR A 578 -23.00 42.76 -7.53
N LYS A 579 -23.39 43.52 -8.55
CA LYS A 579 -23.18 44.97 -8.70
C LYS A 579 -23.61 45.82 -7.51
N ASP A 580 -24.54 45.34 -6.70
CA ASP A 580 -25.13 46.07 -5.55
C ASP A 580 -24.52 45.65 -4.20
N VAL A 581 -23.50 44.81 -4.19
CA VAL A 581 -22.84 44.35 -2.95
C VAL A 581 -21.55 45.12 -2.74
N VAL A 582 -21.51 45.89 -1.64
CA VAL A 582 -20.26 46.55 -1.20
C VAL A 582 -19.41 45.48 -0.49
N TYR A 583 -18.25 45.17 -1.04
CA TYR A 583 -17.33 44.22 -0.45
C TYR A 583 -15.90 44.78 -0.46
N GLU A 584 -15.11 44.33 0.49
CA GLU A 584 -13.67 44.62 0.59
C GLU A 584 -12.90 43.34 0.36
N THR A 585 -11.96 43.36 -0.56
CA THR A 585 -11.08 42.23 -0.84
C THR A 585 -9.72 42.45 -0.17
N ASN A 586 -9.33 41.52 0.69
CA ASN A 586 -8.04 41.53 1.35
C ASN A 586 -7.30 40.24 1.05
N TYR A 587 -6.11 40.35 0.49
CA TYR A 587 -5.20 39.21 0.33
C TYR A 587 -4.46 38.96 1.63
N LYS A 588 -4.64 37.78 2.18
CA LYS A 588 -3.90 37.32 3.37
C LYS A 588 -3.03 36.14 3.01
N GLU A 589 -1.77 36.22 3.35
CA GLU A 589 -0.84 35.09 3.26
C GLU A 589 -0.78 34.39 4.62
N VAL A 590 -1.13 33.09 4.64
CA VAL A 590 -1.01 32.24 5.83
C VAL A 590 -0.35 30.95 5.42
N ASN A 591 0.85 30.69 5.94
CA ASN A 591 1.61 29.45 5.68
C ASN A 591 1.87 29.15 4.20
N PHE A 592 2.35 30.15 3.44
CA PHE A 592 2.61 30.03 1.98
C PHE A 592 1.38 29.74 1.12
N GLN A 593 0.18 29.93 1.64
CA GLN A 593 -1.06 29.91 0.89
C GLN A 593 -1.67 31.31 0.88
N THR A 594 -2.00 31.78 -0.31
CA THR A 594 -2.68 33.07 -0.47
C THR A 594 -4.18 32.84 -0.34
N TYR A 595 -4.82 33.62 0.51
CA TYR A 595 -6.27 33.63 0.72
C TYR A 595 -6.83 34.92 0.17
N LEU A 596 -7.89 34.81 -0.60
CA LEU A 596 -8.75 35.94 -0.91
C LEU A 596 -9.84 35.99 0.16
N ASN A 597 -9.82 37.03 0.98
CA ASN A 597 -10.83 37.29 1.99
C ASN A 597 -11.78 38.37 1.47
N ILE A 598 -13.06 38.03 1.34
CA ILE A 598 -14.10 38.96 0.91
C ILE A 598 -14.98 39.24 2.11
N GLU A 599 -14.98 40.48 2.58
CA GLU A 599 -15.82 40.95 3.67
C GLU A 599 -17.02 41.75 3.09
N SER A 600 -18.21 41.24 3.29
CA SER A 600 -19.43 41.91 2.84
C SER A 600 -20.34 42.26 4.03
N PRO A 601 -20.76 43.51 4.19
CA PRO A 601 -21.74 43.90 5.20
C PRO A 601 -23.17 43.43 4.85
N LYS A 602 -23.41 42.98 3.62
CA LYS A 602 -24.70 42.43 3.16
C LYS A 602 -24.58 40.93 2.96
N LEU A 603 -25.33 40.17 3.74
CA LEU A 603 -25.40 38.72 3.62
C LEU A 603 -25.81 38.30 2.20
N LEU A 604 -24.97 37.55 1.51
CA LEU A 604 -25.32 36.87 0.29
C LEU A 604 -26.35 35.76 0.61
N SER A 605 -27.28 35.54 -0.29
CA SER A 605 -28.26 34.46 -0.13
C SER A 605 -27.56 33.08 -0.23
N ASN A 606 -28.18 32.06 0.32
CA ASN A 606 -27.66 30.68 0.18
C ASN A 606 -27.56 30.24 -1.29
N GLU A 607 -28.37 30.82 -2.17
CA GLU A 607 -28.35 30.54 -3.61
C GLU A 607 -27.16 31.23 -4.28
N ASP A 608 -26.80 32.44 -3.88
CA ASP A 608 -25.58 33.13 -4.35
C ASP A 608 -24.33 32.41 -3.92
N ILE A 609 -24.27 31.94 -2.67
CA ILE A 609 -23.18 31.14 -2.11
C ILE A 609 -22.98 29.84 -2.90
N LEU A 610 -24.06 29.14 -3.21
CA LEU A 610 -24.04 27.92 -4.02
C LEU A 610 -23.59 28.21 -5.46
N ASN A 611 -23.98 29.31 -6.04
CA ASN A 611 -23.59 29.71 -7.40
C ASN A 611 -22.08 30.03 -7.46
N ILE A 612 -21.55 30.81 -6.52
CA ILE A 612 -20.11 31.10 -6.42
C ILE A 612 -19.33 29.79 -6.21
N SER A 613 -19.78 28.97 -5.28
CA SER A 613 -19.14 27.70 -4.97
C SER A 613 -19.14 26.74 -6.17
N SER A 614 -20.25 26.64 -6.91
CA SER A 614 -20.35 25.76 -8.08
C SER A 614 -19.53 26.27 -9.27
N THR A 615 -19.45 27.56 -9.47
CA THR A 615 -18.70 28.16 -10.60
C THR A 615 -17.21 27.98 -10.43
N PHE A 616 -16.72 28.03 -9.20
CA PHE A 616 -15.28 27.97 -8.92
C PHE A 616 -14.82 26.68 -8.23
N SER A 617 -15.71 25.71 -8.02
CA SER A 617 -15.44 24.46 -7.29
C SER A 617 -14.31 23.59 -7.89
N GLU A 618 -14.00 23.71 -9.17
CA GLU A 618 -12.93 22.95 -9.81
C GLU A 618 -11.52 23.46 -9.42
N LYS A 619 -11.37 24.77 -9.24
CA LYS A 619 -10.08 25.44 -8.99
C LYS A 619 -9.86 25.84 -7.54
N TYR A 620 -10.94 26.11 -6.79
CA TYR A 620 -10.86 26.71 -5.47
C TYR A 620 -11.62 25.92 -4.42
N TYR A 621 -11.19 26.04 -3.18
CA TYR A 621 -11.92 25.63 -1.99
C TYR A 621 -12.49 26.89 -1.33
N ILE A 622 -13.80 26.94 -1.06
CA ILE A 622 -14.50 28.11 -0.57
C ILE A 622 -15.11 27.80 0.78
N GLU A 623 -14.71 28.57 1.81
CA GLU A 623 -15.28 28.48 3.15
C GLU A 623 -16.05 29.75 3.47
N PHE A 624 -17.19 29.59 4.13
CA PHE A 624 -18.04 30.68 4.58
C PHE A 624 -18.05 30.76 6.10
N ASP A 625 -17.82 31.96 6.65
CA ASP A 625 -17.91 32.23 8.07
C ASP A 625 -18.85 33.41 8.34
N ASN A 626 -19.91 33.15 9.07
CA ASN A 626 -20.92 34.15 9.46
C ASN A 626 -20.85 34.49 10.94
N SER A 627 -19.77 34.14 11.65
CA SER A 627 -19.68 34.23 13.11
C SER A 627 -19.45 35.65 13.66
N SER A 628 -19.07 36.62 12.81
CA SER A 628 -18.65 37.98 13.24
C SER A 628 -19.68 39.06 12.93
N GLY A 629 -20.88 38.73 12.40
CA GLY A 629 -21.87 39.71 11.94
C GLY A 629 -21.56 40.29 10.55
N LEU A 630 -20.44 39.94 9.98
CA LEU A 630 -20.03 40.12 8.58
C LEU A 630 -19.94 38.74 7.95
N GLN A 631 -20.32 38.64 6.69
CA GLN A 631 -20.12 37.42 5.94
C GLN A 631 -18.71 37.40 5.39
N ILE A 632 -17.91 36.46 5.86
CA ILE A 632 -16.51 36.27 5.43
C ILE A 632 -16.46 35.06 4.50
N ILE A 633 -16.00 35.27 3.28
CA ILE A 633 -15.78 34.23 2.29
C ILE A 633 -14.27 34.02 2.16
N ASN A 634 -13.77 32.89 2.61
CA ASN A 634 -12.39 32.50 2.46
C ASN A 634 -12.23 31.59 1.23
N ILE A 635 -11.48 32.03 0.24
CA ILE A 635 -11.23 31.32 -0.99
C ILE A 635 -9.77 30.88 -1.02
N HIS A 636 -9.56 29.59 -1.17
CA HIS A 636 -8.23 29.01 -1.27
C HIS A 636 -8.07 28.23 -2.57
N PHE A 637 -6.88 28.23 -3.14
CA PHE A 637 -6.57 27.33 -4.23
C PHE A 637 -6.69 25.87 -3.79
N LYS A 638 -7.40 25.07 -4.56
CA LYS A 638 -7.21 23.63 -4.50
C LYS A 638 -5.79 23.36 -4.99
N MET A 639 -4.91 22.93 -4.13
CA MET A 639 -3.64 22.34 -4.56
C MET A 639 -3.98 21.16 -5.49
N LEU A 640 -3.98 21.41 -6.78
CA LEU A 640 -3.79 20.38 -7.79
C LEU A 640 -2.35 19.91 -7.58
N GLY A 641 -2.18 18.70 -7.04
CA GLY A 641 -0.92 18.19 -6.56
C GLY A 641 0.30 18.58 -7.43
N LEU A 642 1.21 19.30 -6.81
CA LEU A 642 2.61 19.35 -7.18
C LEU A 642 3.35 18.30 -6.36
#